data_594daf3653f1bac69840a0f827abb926
#
_entry.id   594daf3653f1bac69840a0f827abb926
#
_cell.length_a   1.000
_cell.length_b   1.000
_cell.length_c   1.000
_cell.angle_alpha   90.00
_cell.angle_beta   90.00
_cell.angle_gamma   90.00
#
_symmetry.space_group_name_H-M   'P 1'
#
loop_
_entity.id
_entity.type
_entity.pdbx_description
1 polymer ?
#
loop_
_entity_poly.entity_id
_entity_poly.type
_entity_poly.pdbx_seq_one_letter_code
_entity_poly.pdbx_strand_id
1 'polypeptide(L)'
;MKLSDSVQYLKGVGPRMKEKLERLGIHTVEDLLSYFPRRYQDWTKVTPMGDLVPDEEAVVYGEVVNLREIHPRRGMSILNVMIVDDTGAVVLTYFNQPWKADLFHRSKHVLAYGKVEYGYNRNQISNAEIEIIEPEDLSSFQKLVPVYGLTEGIKTPQLRRMIEGALELVEDADENLPKDTVRREKLMGRLAAIRAMHGPKDWAEQREARRRIAFEELFFMQAGVLLLRKKREEGRESIKCAPSGELVRQVRQHFPFHLTEGQQQAFRDIEDDMEGLIPMNRLVQGDVGSGKTAVAALALAKIVENGYQGALMAPTEVLAGQHYETFRHFYEGLPIRVAYLSGNTKTSERHEILQELAAGGIDVLIGTHALIEKDVLFAHLGLVITDEQHRFGVKQRKALETKGSSPHILVMTATPIPRTMALSVYGDLDVSAIRGMPPGRHPVKTYAIGSQMLQRVFRFMGREMEAGHQVYVVCPLVEKSEKQDLASAVSVYEELRDRIFPMFPVGLVHGRMKNSEKEEVMQAFHRGEKKLLVATSVIEVGVNVPNATIMFVYGADRFGLSQLHQLRGRVGRGEAQAYCILYSDNQNEITQLRMKLLCEIQDGFLLSEKDLILRGSGEFFGYHQHGMPDLKAADIVKDLPLLEEARKEAQNAIDQGVDFRKELAHRFGGAFFEKLGEN
;
A
#
# COMPACT_ATOMS: atom_id res chain seq x y z
N MET A 1 -29.94 26.24 -1.35
CA MET A 1 -28.72 26.27 -0.53
C MET A 1 -27.57 25.78 -1.40
N LYS A 2 -26.41 26.44 -1.35
CA LYS A 2 -25.23 26.02 -2.13
C LYS A 2 -24.40 25.02 -1.36
N LEU A 3 -23.70 24.16 -2.08
CA LEU A 3 -22.79 23.17 -1.47
C LEU A 3 -21.67 23.82 -0.63
N SER A 4 -21.21 25.01 -1.03
CA SER A 4 -20.17 25.78 -0.31
C SER A 4 -20.67 26.48 0.96
N ASP A 5 -21.96 26.47 1.26
CA ASP A 5 -22.50 27.14 2.44
C ASP A 5 -22.09 26.40 3.72
N SER A 6 -21.91 27.15 4.83
CA SER A 6 -21.60 26.54 6.12
C SER A 6 -22.74 25.67 6.64
N VAL A 7 -22.42 24.50 7.22
CA VAL A 7 -23.41 23.60 7.85
C VAL A 7 -24.22 24.28 8.95
N GLN A 8 -23.73 25.39 9.50
CA GLN A 8 -24.43 26.17 10.54
C GLN A 8 -25.80 26.67 10.10
N TYR A 9 -26.04 26.84 8.80
CA TYR A 9 -27.31 27.30 8.25
C TYR A 9 -28.37 26.20 8.12
N LEU A 10 -27.98 24.95 8.38
CA LEU A 10 -28.92 23.82 8.37
C LEU A 10 -29.78 23.81 9.65
N LYS A 11 -31.06 23.47 9.49
CA LYS A 11 -31.99 23.31 10.61
C LYS A 11 -31.47 22.24 11.58
N GLY A 12 -31.32 22.60 12.85
CA GLY A 12 -30.84 21.72 13.90
C GLY A 12 -29.31 21.75 14.12
N VAL A 13 -28.58 22.56 13.35
CA VAL A 13 -27.14 22.77 13.55
C VAL A 13 -26.90 24.09 14.30
N GLY A 14 -26.97 24.05 15.63
CA GLY A 14 -26.55 25.16 16.49
C GLY A 14 -25.03 25.16 16.72
N PRO A 15 -24.47 26.20 17.40
CA PRO A 15 -23.03 26.34 17.61
C PRO A 15 -22.34 25.10 18.19
N ARG A 16 -22.96 24.47 19.20
CA ARG A 16 -22.44 23.22 19.80
C ARG A 16 -22.43 22.02 18.86
N MET A 17 -23.40 21.94 17.95
CA MET A 17 -23.47 20.87 16.96
C MET A 17 -22.43 21.10 15.86
N LYS A 18 -22.22 22.36 15.44
CA LYS A 18 -21.17 22.76 14.51
C LYS A 18 -19.79 22.30 15.00
N GLU A 19 -19.42 22.59 16.26
CA GLU A 19 -18.14 22.15 16.85
C GLU A 19 -17.96 20.63 16.81
N LYS A 20 -19.04 19.86 16.97
CA LYS A 20 -19.01 18.40 16.86
C LYS A 20 -18.82 17.92 15.44
N LEU A 21 -19.46 18.57 14.46
CA LEU A 21 -19.30 18.29 13.03
C LEU A 21 -17.88 18.63 12.55
N GLU A 22 -17.30 19.73 13.05
CA GLU A 22 -15.91 20.12 12.77
C GLU A 22 -14.89 19.05 13.21
N ARG A 23 -15.16 18.32 14.30
CA ARG A 23 -14.33 17.17 14.73
C ARG A 23 -14.40 16.00 13.74
N LEU A 24 -15.42 15.93 12.89
CA LEU A 24 -15.53 14.98 11.79
C LEU A 24 -14.98 15.55 10.47
N GLY A 25 -14.39 16.76 10.50
CA GLY A 25 -13.93 17.44 9.28
C GLY A 25 -15.07 18.03 8.44
N ILE A 26 -16.27 18.22 9.01
CA ILE A 26 -17.46 18.70 8.30
C ILE A 26 -17.67 20.19 8.62
N HIS A 27 -17.38 21.08 7.65
CA HIS A 27 -17.50 22.53 7.75
C HIS A 27 -18.59 23.10 6.85
N THR A 28 -18.75 22.50 5.66
CA THR A 28 -19.69 22.94 4.61
C THR A 28 -20.77 21.90 4.37
N VAL A 29 -21.82 22.31 3.64
CA VAL A 29 -22.86 21.39 3.17
C VAL A 29 -22.27 20.30 2.27
N GLU A 30 -21.27 20.65 1.44
CA GLU A 30 -20.56 19.68 0.61
C GLU A 30 -19.82 18.64 1.45
N ASP A 31 -19.12 19.04 2.52
CA ASP A 31 -18.47 18.09 3.43
C ASP A 31 -19.47 17.14 4.05
N LEU A 32 -20.64 17.66 4.47
CA LEU A 32 -21.70 16.85 5.06
C LEU A 32 -22.29 15.85 4.05
N LEU A 33 -22.56 16.29 2.82
CA LEU A 33 -23.09 15.44 1.76
C LEU A 33 -22.04 14.51 1.13
N SER A 34 -20.77 14.77 1.38
CA SER A 34 -19.66 13.87 1.04
C SER A 34 -19.25 12.96 2.19
N TYR A 35 -19.93 13.04 3.34
CA TYR A 35 -19.70 12.13 4.46
C TYR A 35 -20.52 10.86 4.25
N PHE A 36 -20.05 9.97 3.39
CA PHE A 36 -20.78 8.79 2.96
C PHE A 36 -20.91 7.73 4.06
N PRO A 37 -21.97 6.89 4.00
CA PRO A 37 -22.13 5.77 4.91
C PRO A 37 -20.99 4.76 4.83
N ARG A 38 -20.59 4.20 5.98
CA ARG A 38 -19.60 3.10 6.05
C ARG A 38 -20.18 1.77 5.62
N ARG A 39 -21.48 1.54 5.89
CA ARG A 39 -22.25 0.35 5.50
C ARG A 39 -23.73 0.70 5.41
N TYR A 40 -24.50 -0.23 4.90
CA TYR A 40 -25.96 -0.15 4.88
C TYR A 40 -26.56 -1.33 5.62
N GLN A 41 -27.65 -1.09 6.33
CA GLN A 41 -28.54 -2.13 6.84
C GLN A 41 -29.59 -2.41 5.78
N ASP A 42 -29.78 -3.68 5.46
CA ASP A 42 -30.75 -4.09 4.44
C ASP A 42 -32.14 -4.31 5.06
N TRP A 43 -32.98 -3.29 4.96
CA TRP A 43 -34.35 -3.36 5.42
C TRP A 43 -35.33 -3.73 4.29
N THR A 44 -34.82 -4.08 3.12
CA THR A 44 -35.67 -4.46 1.96
C THR A 44 -36.31 -5.83 2.15
N LYS A 45 -35.72 -6.70 2.99
CA LYS A 45 -36.18 -8.05 3.23
C LYS A 45 -36.58 -8.21 4.69
N VAL A 46 -37.87 -8.39 4.93
CA VAL A 46 -38.39 -8.78 6.24
C VAL A 46 -38.27 -10.29 6.38
N THR A 47 -37.63 -10.74 7.47
CA THR A 47 -37.47 -12.15 7.78
C THR A 47 -38.62 -12.61 8.67
N PRO A 48 -39.36 -13.66 8.31
CA PRO A 48 -40.37 -14.26 9.21
C PRO A 48 -39.76 -14.64 10.53
N MET A 49 -40.45 -14.39 11.64
CA MET A 49 -39.90 -14.67 13.00
C MET A 49 -39.64 -16.13 13.26
N GLY A 50 -40.34 -17.04 12.55
CA GLY A 50 -40.09 -18.49 12.60
C GLY A 50 -38.80 -18.94 11.92
N ASP A 51 -38.26 -18.09 10.99
CA ASP A 51 -37.06 -18.40 10.18
C ASP A 51 -35.80 -17.73 10.73
N LEU A 52 -35.86 -17.07 11.88
CA LEU A 52 -34.74 -16.36 12.48
C LEU A 52 -33.60 -17.32 12.88
N VAL A 53 -32.40 -16.98 12.42
CA VAL A 53 -31.15 -17.72 12.72
C VAL A 53 -30.36 -16.94 13.77
N PRO A 54 -29.98 -17.56 14.90
CA PRO A 54 -29.11 -16.93 15.89
C PRO A 54 -27.78 -16.51 15.29
N ASP A 55 -27.25 -15.40 15.78
CA ASP A 55 -26.00 -14.75 15.36
C ASP A 55 -26.06 -14.01 14.01
N GLU A 56 -27.15 -14.07 13.26
CA GLU A 56 -27.37 -13.30 12.04
C GLU A 56 -28.10 -11.98 12.30
N GLU A 57 -27.89 -10.98 11.43
CA GLU A 57 -28.66 -9.72 11.43
C GLU A 57 -29.96 -9.95 10.66
N ALA A 58 -31.09 -9.52 11.22
CA ALA A 58 -32.41 -9.68 10.61
C ALA A 58 -33.27 -8.41 10.76
N VAL A 59 -34.19 -8.24 9.82
CA VAL A 59 -35.28 -7.29 9.91
C VAL A 59 -36.55 -8.09 10.20
N VAL A 60 -37.26 -7.74 11.25
CA VAL A 60 -38.52 -8.37 11.64
C VAL A 60 -39.64 -7.33 11.67
N TYR A 61 -40.82 -7.75 11.25
CA TYR A 61 -42.03 -6.93 11.32
C TYR A 61 -43.11 -7.68 12.09
N GLY A 62 -43.78 -7.02 13.03
CA GLY A 62 -44.82 -7.66 13.80
C GLY A 62 -45.58 -6.75 14.71
N GLU A 63 -46.65 -7.27 15.26
CA GLU A 63 -47.55 -6.58 16.21
C GLU A 63 -46.96 -6.67 17.62
N VAL A 64 -46.99 -5.56 18.37
CA VAL A 64 -46.60 -5.53 19.78
C VAL A 64 -47.70 -6.15 20.63
N VAL A 65 -47.42 -7.31 21.25
CA VAL A 65 -48.38 -8.03 22.08
C VAL A 65 -48.11 -7.89 23.59
N ASN A 66 -46.88 -7.60 24.00
CA ASN A 66 -46.55 -7.45 25.41
C ASN A 66 -45.37 -6.49 25.63
N LEU A 67 -45.47 -5.70 26.70
CA LEU A 67 -44.37 -4.87 27.21
C LEU A 67 -44.14 -5.26 28.69
N ARG A 68 -42.86 -5.46 29.05
CA ARG A 68 -42.47 -5.73 30.42
C ARG A 68 -41.20 -4.99 30.77
N GLU A 69 -41.29 -4.10 31.76
CA GLU A 69 -40.11 -3.46 32.34
C GLU A 69 -39.68 -4.22 33.60
N ILE A 70 -38.39 -4.51 33.73
CA ILE A 70 -37.78 -5.25 34.82
C ILE A 70 -36.61 -4.42 35.38
N HIS A 71 -36.52 -4.37 36.72
CA HIS A 71 -35.44 -3.67 37.42
C HIS A 71 -34.61 -4.72 38.21
N PRO A 72 -33.63 -5.42 37.57
CA PRO A 72 -32.88 -6.49 38.21
C PRO A 72 -31.98 -6.00 39.35
N ARG A 73 -31.49 -4.76 39.27
CA ARG A 73 -30.63 -4.13 40.28
C ARG A 73 -30.92 -2.63 40.32
N ARG A 74 -30.55 -1.96 41.44
CA ARG A 74 -30.69 -0.49 41.55
C ARG A 74 -29.87 0.22 40.43
N GLY A 75 -30.55 1.02 39.61
CA GLY A 75 -29.95 1.71 38.49
C GLY A 75 -29.89 0.95 37.18
N MET A 76 -30.44 -0.24 37.08
CA MET A 76 -30.56 -1.03 35.84
C MET A 76 -32.01 -1.27 35.50
N SER A 77 -32.47 -0.81 34.34
CA SER A 77 -33.79 -1.13 33.77
C SER A 77 -33.61 -1.95 32.49
N ILE A 78 -34.48 -2.95 32.33
CA ILE A 78 -34.56 -3.76 31.11
C ILE A 78 -36.00 -3.68 30.62
N LEU A 79 -36.20 -3.14 29.42
CA LEU A 79 -37.48 -3.13 28.76
C LEU A 79 -37.51 -4.28 27.73
N ASN A 80 -38.42 -5.20 27.89
CA ASN A 80 -38.71 -6.29 26.97
C ASN A 80 -40.02 -6.02 26.23
N VAL A 81 -39.94 -5.95 24.90
CA VAL A 81 -41.08 -5.78 24.03
C VAL A 81 -41.24 -7.03 23.18
N MET A 82 -42.33 -7.75 23.35
CA MET A 82 -42.62 -8.92 22.55
C MET A 82 -43.43 -8.51 21.34
N ILE A 83 -42.91 -8.87 20.18
CA ILE A 83 -43.60 -8.72 18.90
C ILE A 83 -43.83 -10.07 18.26
N VAL A 84 -44.91 -10.19 17.51
CA VAL A 84 -45.36 -11.45 16.87
C VAL A 84 -45.72 -11.19 15.41
N ASP A 85 -45.52 -12.19 14.58
CA ASP A 85 -46.08 -12.33 13.25
C ASP A 85 -46.84 -13.67 13.14
N ASP A 86 -47.27 -14.03 11.93
CA ASP A 86 -47.97 -15.27 11.65
C ASP A 86 -47.12 -16.53 11.84
N THR A 87 -45.79 -16.37 11.92
CA THR A 87 -44.80 -17.48 11.96
C THR A 87 -44.15 -17.70 13.34
N GLY A 88 -44.14 -16.68 14.18
CA GLY A 88 -43.46 -16.77 15.47
C GLY A 88 -43.49 -15.50 16.32
N ALA A 89 -42.56 -15.47 17.29
CA ALA A 89 -42.40 -14.34 18.21
C ALA A 89 -40.91 -14.03 18.44
N VAL A 90 -40.59 -12.77 18.64
CA VAL A 90 -39.25 -12.29 19.03
C VAL A 90 -39.38 -11.25 20.14
N VAL A 91 -38.37 -11.20 21.03
CA VAL A 91 -38.33 -10.22 22.11
C VAL A 91 -37.29 -9.16 21.79
N LEU A 92 -37.71 -7.91 21.70
CA LEU A 92 -36.81 -6.74 21.60
C LEU A 92 -36.43 -6.33 23.03
N THR A 93 -35.14 -6.40 23.36
CA THR A 93 -34.63 -6.10 24.70
C THR A 93 -33.81 -4.81 24.71
N TYR A 94 -34.18 -3.85 25.58
CA TYR A 94 -33.49 -2.56 25.71
C TYR A 94 -32.96 -2.40 27.14
N PHE A 95 -31.66 -2.13 27.25
CA PHE A 95 -30.99 -1.91 28.52
C PHE A 95 -30.91 -0.41 28.84
N ASN A 96 -31.36 -0.02 30.04
CA ASN A 96 -31.36 1.37 30.53
C ASN A 96 -32.02 2.39 29.58
N GLN A 97 -33.10 1.97 28.88
CA GLN A 97 -33.87 2.79 27.95
C GLN A 97 -35.40 2.73 28.24
N PRO A 98 -35.85 3.02 29.49
CA PRO A 98 -37.27 2.89 29.84
C PRO A 98 -38.19 3.81 29.04
N TRP A 99 -37.66 4.98 28.58
CA TRP A 99 -38.43 5.91 27.74
C TRP A 99 -38.90 5.35 26.40
N LYS A 100 -38.32 4.25 25.95
CA LYS A 100 -38.76 3.57 24.73
C LYS A 100 -40.13 2.92 24.90
N ALA A 101 -40.56 2.61 26.12
CA ALA A 101 -41.88 2.05 26.38
C ALA A 101 -43.01 2.93 25.80
N ASP A 102 -42.85 4.25 25.91
CA ASP A 102 -43.85 5.21 25.38
C ASP A 102 -43.97 5.15 23.85
N LEU A 103 -42.91 4.75 23.14
CA LEU A 103 -42.98 4.62 21.68
C LEU A 103 -43.89 3.45 21.25
N PHE A 104 -43.84 2.36 21.97
CA PHE A 104 -44.62 1.15 21.62
C PHE A 104 -46.10 1.26 21.98
N HIS A 105 -46.46 2.15 22.89
CA HIS A 105 -47.88 2.42 23.21
C HIS A 105 -48.61 3.25 22.13
N ARG A 106 -47.86 3.88 21.21
CA ARG A 106 -48.42 4.75 20.17
C ARG A 106 -48.72 4.03 18.86
N SER A 107 -48.15 2.87 18.62
CA SER A 107 -48.40 2.04 17.44
C SER A 107 -48.36 0.56 17.79
N LYS A 108 -49.21 -0.23 17.13
CA LYS A 108 -49.24 -1.67 17.34
C LYS A 108 -48.23 -2.43 16.49
N HIS A 109 -47.73 -1.82 15.42
CA HIS A 109 -46.81 -2.51 14.51
C HIS A 109 -45.44 -1.88 14.53
N VAL A 110 -44.41 -2.75 14.52
CA VAL A 110 -43.01 -2.37 14.60
C VAL A 110 -42.20 -3.10 13.54
N LEU A 111 -41.40 -2.36 12.79
CA LEU A 111 -40.30 -2.89 12.01
C LEU A 111 -39.01 -2.74 12.84
N ALA A 112 -38.32 -3.84 13.09
CA ALA A 112 -37.14 -3.86 13.94
C ALA A 112 -35.96 -4.55 13.24
N TYR A 113 -34.77 -3.95 13.37
CA TYR A 113 -33.52 -4.49 12.85
C TYR A 113 -32.51 -4.72 13.97
N GLY A 114 -31.83 -5.85 13.91
CA GLY A 114 -30.70 -6.12 14.80
C GLY A 114 -30.19 -7.54 14.69
N LYS A 115 -29.17 -7.83 15.50
CA LYS A 115 -28.59 -9.18 15.59
C LYS A 115 -29.52 -10.07 16.42
N VAL A 116 -29.85 -11.22 15.86
CA VAL A 116 -30.67 -12.23 16.54
C VAL A 116 -29.78 -12.98 17.54
N GLU A 117 -30.26 -13.06 18.78
CA GLU A 117 -29.63 -13.80 19.86
C GLU A 117 -30.63 -14.88 20.36
N TYR A 118 -30.12 -16.00 20.87
CA TYR A 118 -30.96 -16.99 21.48
C TYR A 118 -30.79 -16.92 23.01
N GLY A 119 -31.84 -16.51 23.72
CA GLY A 119 -31.80 -16.34 25.16
C GLY A 119 -33.13 -16.72 25.81
N TYR A 120 -33.10 -17.34 27.00
CA TYR A 120 -34.30 -17.77 27.74
C TYR A 120 -35.31 -18.56 26.90
N ASN A 121 -34.78 -19.47 26.06
CA ASN A 121 -35.55 -20.34 25.18
C ASN A 121 -36.38 -19.62 24.09
N ARG A 122 -35.93 -18.41 23.67
CA ARG A 122 -36.58 -17.58 22.64
C ARG A 122 -35.54 -16.80 21.83
N ASN A 123 -35.90 -16.45 20.61
CA ASN A 123 -35.16 -15.48 19.83
C ASN A 123 -35.38 -14.10 20.44
N GLN A 124 -34.28 -13.33 20.59
CA GLN A 124 -34.30 -11.96 21.06
C GLN A 124 -33.39 -11.08 20.18
N ILE A 125 -33.68 -9.78 20.15
CA ILE A 125 -32.83 -8.79 19.51
C ILE A 125 -32.52 -7.70 20.53
N SER A 126 -31.26 -7.59 20.91
CA SER A 126 -30.81 -6.61 21.90
C SER A 126 -30.58 -5.24 21.27
N ASN A 127 -31.14 -4.17 21.87
CA ASN A 127 -31.03 -2.80 21.41
C ASN A 127 -31.39 -2.58 19.92
N ALA A 128 -32.42 -3.28 19.44
CA ALA A 128 -32.89 -3.17 18.07
C ALA A 128 -33.11 -1.71 17.63
N GLU A 129 -32.71 -1.39 16.40
CA GLU A 129 -33.19 -0.18 15.72
C GLU A 129 -34.63 -0.44 15.29
N ILE A 130 -35.51 0.54 15.52
CA ILE A 130 -36.97 0.39 15.25
C ILE A 130 -37.53 1.55 14.48
N GLU A 131 -38.51 1.24 13.64
CA GLU A 131 -39.46 2.19 13.07
C GLU A 131 -40.85 1.70 13.44
N ILE A 132 -41.70 2.65 13.87
CA ILE A 132 -43.09 2.40 14.18
C ILE A 132 -43.89 2.74 12.95
N ILE A 133 -44.60 1.76 12.40
CA ILE A 133 -45.25 1.89 11.09
C ILE A 133 -46.65 1.33 11.13
N GLU A 134 -47.52 1.89 10.34
CA GLU A 134 -48.80 1.29 10.05
C GLU A 134 -48.64 0.19 8.98
N PRO A 135 -49.47 -0.88 8.98
CA PRO A 135 -49.34 -1.98 8.03
C PRO A 135 -49.29 -1.56 6.56
N GLU A 136 -50.02 -0.47 6.22
CA GLU A 136 -50.14 0.08 4.87
C GLU A 136 -48.82 0.74 4.38
N ASP A 137 -47.97 1.18 5.31
CA ASP A 137 -46.73 1.91 5.03
C ASP A 137 -45.48 1.01 4.96
N LEU A 138 -45.61 -0.30 5.20
CA LEU A 138 -44.46 -1.22 5.27
C LEU A 138 -43.54 -1.13 4.06
N SER A 139 -44.12 -1.03 2.85
CA SER A 139 -43.32 -0.94 1.61
C SER A 139 -42.46 0.32 1.54
N SER A 140 -42.88 1.41 2.19
CA SER A 140 -42.15 2.70 2.22
C SER A 140 -40.92 2.65 3.10
N PHE A 141 -40.89 1.72 4.06
CA PHE A 141 -39.77 1.51 4.99
C PHE A 141 -38.81 0.40 4.57
N GLN A 142 -39.16 -0.38 3.53
CA GLN A 142 -38.31 -1.40 2.93
C GLN A 142 -37.23 -0.74 2.06
N LYS A 143 -36.15 -0.28 2.66
CA LYS A 143 -35.05 0.45 2.02
C LYS A 143 -33.70 0.08 2.60
N LEU A 144 -32.64 0.46 1.93
CA LEU A 144 -31.30 0.40 2.50
C LEU A 144 -31.09 1.58 3.45
N VAL A 145 -30.81 1.30 4.71
CA VAL A 145 -30.65 2.33 5.74
C VAL A 145 -29.14 2.61 5.98
N PRO A 146 -28.68 3.84 5.75
CA PRO A 146 -27.27 4.18 5.84
C PRO A 146 -26.78 4.20 7.30
N VAL A 147 -25.57 3.66 7.52
CA VAL A 147 -24.86 3.68 8.81
C VAL A 147 -23.59 4.50 8.67
N TYR A 148 -23.51 5.60 9.42
CA TYR A 148 -22.37 6.53 9.37
C TYR A 148 -21.36 6.27 10.48
N GLY A 149 -20.11 6.67 10.27
CA GLY A 149 -19.13 6.82 11.34
C GLY A 149 -19.58 7.94 12.30
N LEU A 150 -19.41 7.76 13.59
CA LEU A 150 -19.83 8.72 14.59
C LEU A 150 -18.64 9.18 15.45
N THR A 151 -18.74 10.37 16.02
CA THR A 151 -17.89 10.88 17.07
C THR A 151 -18.69 11.07 18.35
N GLU A 152 -18.00 11.24 19.47
CA GLU A 152 -18.63 11.46 20.76
C GLU A 152 -19.61 12.66 20.72
N GLY A 153 -20.83 12.39 21.16
CA GLY A 153 -21.89 13.40 21.26
C GLY A 153 -22.74 13.63 20.00
N ILE A 154 -22.56 12.85 18.91
CA ILE A 154 -23.46 12.81 17.76
C ILE A 154 -24.13 11.43 17.70
N LYS A 155 -25.47 11.41 17.57
CA LYS A 155 -26.24 10.15 17.40
C LYS A 155 -26.61 9.95 15.94
N THR A 156 -26.66 8.68 15.48
CA THR A 156 -27.05 8.31 14.10
C THR A 156 -28.31 9.00 13.60
N PRO A 157 -29.43 9.04 14.36
CA PRO A 157 -30.64 9.72 13.88
C PRO A 157 -30.49 11.23 13.69
N GLN A 158 -29.60 11.86 14.47
CA GLN A 158 -29.35 13.31 14.32
C GLN A 158 -28.57 13.59 13.04
N LEU A 159 -27.53 12.79 12.74
CA LEU A 159 -26.73 12.95 11.53
C LEU A 159 -27.57 12.66 10.28
N ARG A 160 -28.38 11.59 10.28
CA ARG A 160 -29.31 11.29 9.19
C ARG A 160 -30.22 12.47 8.88
N ARG A 161 -30.91 13.03 9.90
CA ARG A 161 -31.80 14.18 9.72
C ARG A 161 -31.11 15.43 9.16
N MET A 162 -29.86 15.67 9.57
CA MET A 162 -29.09 16.80 9.03
C MET A 162 -28.75 16.59 7.57
N ILE A 163 -28.37 15.36 7.18
CA ILE A 163 -28.08 14.99 5.79
C ILE A 163 -29.35 15.06 4.94
N GLU A 164 -30.48 14.49 5.39
CA GLU A 164 -31.78 14.56 4.72
C GLU A 164 -32.22 16.01 4.51
N GLY A 165 -32.13 16.83 5.56
CA GLY A 165 -32.45 18.25 5.45
C GLY A 165 -31.51 19.01 4.50
N ALA A 166 -30.25 18.65 4.42
CA ALA A 166 -29.33 19.23 3.44
C ALA A 166 -29.68 18.80 2.00
N LEU A 167 -30.03 17.53 1.77
CA LEU A 167 -30.44 17.00 0.46
C LEU A 167 -31.72 17.61 -0.08
N GLU A 168 -32.66 17.99 0.81
CA GLU A 168 -33.88 18.71 0.44
C GLU A 168 -33.60 20.15 -0.01
N LEU A 169 -32.61 20.81 0.63
CA LEU A 169 -32.29 22.20 0.36
C LEU A 169 -31.36 22.41 -0.84
N VAL A 170 -30.65 21.38 -1.26
CA VAL A 170 -29.75 21.42 -2.42
C VAL A 170 -30.53 21.01 -3.68
N GLU A 171 -30.86 22.00 -4.52
CA GLU A 171 -31.61 21.79 -5.75
C GLU A 171 -30.71 21.35 -6.91
N ASP A 172 -29.46 21.78 -6.93
CA ASP A 172 -28.48 21.46 -7.97
C ASP A 172 -27.09 21.25 -7.36
N ALA A 173 -26.32 20.34 -7.95
CA ALA A 173 -24.89 20.18 -7.72
C ALA A 173 -24.22 20.22 -9.10
N ASP A 174 -23.45 21.28 -9.32
CA ASP A 174 -22.73 21.49 -10.57
C ASP A 174 -21.97 20.21 -10.96
N GLU A 175 -22.14 19.79 -12.22
CA GLU A 175 -21.40 18.66 -12.77
C GLU A 175 -19.94 19.04 -12.93
N ASN A 176 -19.05 18.35 -12.22
CA ASN A 176 -17.63 18.64 -12.17
C ASN A 176 -16.80 17.78 -13.14
N LEU A 177 -17.37 16.69 -13.65
CA LEU A 177 -16.75 15.90 -14.72
C LEU A 177 -17.12 16.47 -16.11
N PRO A 178 -16.26 16.29 -17.12
CA PRO A 178 -16.61 16.64 -18.50
C PRO A 178 -17.87 15.88 -18.96
N LYS A 179 -18.80 16.59 -19.60
CA LYS A 179 -20.09 16.00 -20.05
C LYS A 179 -19.92 14.79 -20.94
N ASP A 180 -18.86 14.79 -21.77
CA ASP A 180 -18.57 13.69 -22.68
C ASP A 180 -18.04 12.46 -21.92
N THR A 181 -17.27 12.65 -20.86
CA THR A 181 -16.85 11.59 -19.94
C THR A 181 -18.06 10.95 -19.26
N VAL A 182 -18.97 11.76 -18.71
CA VAL A 182 -20.21 11.26 -18.06
C VAL A 182 -21.03 10.40 -19.02
N ARG A 183 -21.13 10.82 -20.30
CA ARG A 183 -21.87 10.06 -21.34
C ARG A 183 -21.16 8.76 -21.73
N ARG A 184 -19.85 8.80 -22.00
CA ARG A 184 -19.07 7.61 -22.41
C ARG A 184 -19.09 6.54 -21.35
N GLU A 185 -18.87 6.94 -20.11
CA GLU A 185 -18.81 6.05 -18.97
C GLU A 185 -20.18 5.71 -18.38
N LYS A 186 -21.27 6.26 -18.97
CA LYS A 186 -22.65 6.06 -18.53
C LYS A 186 -22.84 6.31 -17.02
N LEU A 187 -22.24 7.38 -16.52
CA LEU A 187 -22.27 7.71 -15.10
C LEU A 187 -23.59 8.38 -14.72
N MET A 188 -24.03 8.11 -13.50
CA MET A 188 -25.14 8.84 -12.87
C MET A 188 -24.78 10.32 -12.70
N GLY A 189 -25.74 11.24 -12.80
CA GLY A 189 -25.53 12.66 -12.50
C GLY A 189 -25.10 12.89 -11.05
N ARG A 190 -24.27 13.89 -10.80
CA ARG A 190 -23.63 14.11 -9.50
C ARG A 190 -24.61 14.17 -8.34
N LEU A 191 -25.64 15.02 -8.42
CA LEU A 191 -26.64 15.16 -7.34
C LEU A 191 -27.43 13.87 -7.12
N ALA A 192 -27.79 13.17 -8.21
CA ALA A 192 -28.51 11.89 -8.13
C ALA A 192 -27.66 10.84 -7.41
N ALA A 193 -26.36 10.78 -7.72
CA ALA A 193 -25.43 9.87 -7.05
C ALA A 193 -25.26 10.19 -5.56
N ILE A 194 -25.13 11.47 -5.20
CA ILE A 194 -25.05 11.89 -3.79
C ILE A 194 -26.33 11.47 -3.04
N ARG A 195 -27.51 11.72 -3.61
CA ARG A 195 -28.79 11.31 -3.02
C ARG A 195 -28.87 9.78 -2.84
N ALA A 196 -28.51 9.04 -3.88
CA ALA A 196 -28.51 7.58 -3.84
C ALA A 196 -27.46 6.98 -2.90
N MET A 197 -26.34 7.67 -2.64
CA MET A 197 -25.38 7.24 -1.60
C MET A 197 -25.95 7.38 -0.19
N HIS A 198 -26.85 8.34 0.06
CA HIS A 198 -27.44 8.54 1.39
C HIS A 198 -28.78 7.83 1.60
N GLY A 199 -29.49 7.48 0.55
CA GLY A 199 -30.78 6.80 0.62
C GLY A 199 -31.09 6.03 -0.66
N PRO A 200 -30.32 4.96 -0.97
CA PRO A 200 -30.57 4.17 -2.17
C PRO A 200 -31.84 3.33 -2.03
N LYS A 201 -32.55 3.16 -3.12
CA LYS A 201 -33.75 2.31 -3.18
C LYS A 201 -33.39 0.82 -3.05
N ASP A 202 -32.30 0.43 -3.68
CA ASP A 202 -31.81 -0.93 -3.71
C ASP A 202 -30.28 -0.98 -3.87
N TRP A 203 -29.72 -2.18 -3.82
CA TRP A 203 -28.28 -2.43 -4.01
C TRP A 203 -27.78 -2.09 -5.42
N ALA A 204 -28.62 -2.08 -6.44
CA ALA A 204 -28.21 -1.72 -7.81
C ALA A 204 -27.95 -0.21 -7.89
N GLU A 205 -28.90 0.61 -7.42
CA GLU A 205 -28.76 2.07 -7.36
C GLU A 205 -27.58 2.48 -6.48
N GLN A 206 -27.37 1.79 -5.34
CA GLN A 206 -26.23 2.03 -4.47
C GLN A 206 -24.89 1.79 -5.19
N ARG A 207 -24.77 0.68 -5.95
CA ARG A 207 -23.56 0.38 -6.73
C ARG A 207 -23.30 1.40 -7.83
N GLU A 208 -24.34 1.83 -8.54
CA GLU A 208 -24.21 2.88 -9.56
C GLU A 208 -23.79 4.22 -8.97
N ALA A 209 -24.39 4.62 -7.85
CA ALA A 209 -24.04 5.83 -7.13
C ALA A 209 -22.57 5.77 -6.63
N ARG A 210 -22.18 4.66 -6.02
CA ARG A 210 -20.79 4.44 -5.56
C ARG A 210 -19.81 4.49 -6.74
N ARG A 211 -20.15 3.84 -7.86
CA ARG A 211 -19.32 3.87 -9.07
C ARG A 211 -19.11 5.31 -9.55
N ARG A 212 -20.18 6.13 -9.56
CA ARG A 212 -20.07 7.54 -9.97
C ARG A 212 -19.14 8.35 -9.04
N ILE A 213 -19.31 8.23 -7.73
CA ILE A 213 -18.49 8.97 -6.76
C ILE A 213 -17.04 8.48 -6.80
N ALA A 214 -16.82 7.17 -6.81
CA ALA A 214 -15.48 6.58 -6.88
C ALA A 214 -14.77 6.97 -8.18
N PHE A 215 -15.46 6.96 -9.32
CA PHE A 215 -14.89 7.42 -10.59
C PHE A 215 -14.47 8.90 -10.51
N GLU A 216 -15.29 9.76 -9.93
CA GLU A 216 -14.98 11.18 -9.76
C GLU A 216 -13.71 11.39 -8.93
N GLU A 217 -13.60 10.71 -7.78
CA GLU A 217 -12.40 10.78 -6.92
C GLU A 217 -11.14 10.33 -7.66
N LEU A 218 -11.23 9.19 -8.36
CA LEU A 218 -10.11 8.63 -9.12
C LEU A 218 -9.74 9.50 -10.34
N PHE A 219 -10.73 10.07 -11.03
CA PHE A 219 -10.53 10.95 -12.17
C PHE A 219 -9.72 12.20 -11.77
N PHE A 220 -10.13 12.91 -10.72
CA PHE A 220 -9.41 14.10 -10.26
C PHE A 220 -8.04 13.78 -9.69
N MET A 221 -7.90 12.63 -9.01
CA MET A 221 -6.59 12.16 -8.58
C MET A 221 -5.66 11.96 -9.78
N GLN A 222 -6.12 11.30 -10.84
CA GLN A 222 -5.34 11.09 -12.05
C GLN A 222 -5.10 12.39 -12.83
N ALA A 223 -6.09 13.26 -12.93
CA ALA A 223 -5.93 14.57 -13.58
C ALA A 223 -4.84 15.41 -12.89
N GLY A 224 -4.82 15.40 -11.56
CA GLY A 224 -3.78 16.07 -10.78
C GLY A 224 -2.38 15.53 -11.07
N VAL A 225 -2.23 14.22 -11.07
CA VAL A 225 -0.95 13.55 -11.38
C VAL A 225 -0.49 13.85 -12.81
N LEU A 226 -1.40 13.76 -13.80
CA LEU A 226 -1.09 14.02 -15.20
C LEU A 226 -0.70 15.49 -15.46
N LEU A 227 -1.35 16.44 -14.79
CA LEU A 227 -0.99 17.86 -14.87
C LEU A 227 0.37 18.17 -14.23
N LEU A 228 0.69 17.53 -13.09
CA LEU A 228 2.03 17.63 -12.49
C LEU A 228 3.10 17.09 -13.44
N ARG A 229 2.80 15.95 -14.10
CA ARG A 229 3.68 15.37 -15.12
C ARG A 229 3.89 16.35 -16.29
N LYS A 230 2.80 16.83 -16.89
CA LYS A 230 2.85 17.78 -18.02
C LYS A 230 3.64 19.04 -17.69
N LYS A 231 3.42 19.61 -16.51
CA LYS A 231 4.16 20.80 -16.07
C LYS A 231 5.67 20.55 -15.89
N ARG A 232 6.03 19.36 -15.37
CA ARG A 232 7.44 18.99 -15.24
C ARG A 232 8.12 18.81 -16.60
N GLU A 233 7.36 18.33 -17.60
CA GLU A 233 7.80 18.15 -18.97
C GLU A 233 7.92 19.50 -19.72
N GLU A 234 7.07 20.48 -19.36
CA GLU A 234 7.10 21.83 -19.94
C GLU A 234 8.37 22.60 -19.51
N GLY A 235 9.17 22.99 -20.47
CA GLY A 235 10.35 23.87 -20.25
C GLY A 235 11.65 23.15 -19.88
N ARG A 236 11.69 21.81 -19.86
CA ARG A 236 12.92 21.04 -19.68
C ARG A 236 13.40 20.50 -21.03
N GLU A 237 14.59 20.95 -21.47
CA GLU A 237 15.28 20.31 -22.58
C GLU A 237 15.87 18.98 -22.10
N SER A 238 15.52 17.90 -22.78
CA SER A 238 16.09 16.57 -22.53
C SER A 238 17.52 16.48 -23.04
N ILE A 239 18.34 15.73 -22.33
CA ILE A 239 19.58 15.18 -22.87
C ILE A 239 19.16 14.09 -23.87
N LYS A 240 19.10 14.44 -25.16
CA LYS A 240 18.73 13.50 -26.21
C LYS A 240 19.91 12.60 -26.55
N CYS A 241 19.81 11.32 -26.20
CA CYS A 241 20.80 10.31 -26.57
C CYS A 241 20.62 9.84 -28.02
N ALA A 242 21.73 9.52 -28.66
CA ALA A 242 21.74 8.79 -29.93
C ALA A 242 21.29 7.32 -29.70
N PRO A 243 20.83 6.61 -30.73
CA PRO A 243 20.59 5.16 -30.66
C PRO A 243 21.82 4.42 -30.12
N SER A 244 21.58 3.31 -29.41
CA SER A 244 22.65 2.51 -28.79
C SER A 244 23.69 2.06 -29.81
N GLY A 245 24.95 2.34 -29.54
CA GLY A 245 26.08 2.07 -30.40
C GLY A 245 26.95 0.89 -29.96
N GLU A 246 28.24 1.02 -30.19
CA GLU A 246 29.22 -0.04 -29.96
C GLU A 246 29.45 -0.33 -28.48
N LEU A 247 29.51 0.70 -27.62
CA LEU A 247 29.80 0.54 -26.20
C LEU A 247 28.69 -0.26 -25.49
N VAL A 248 27.42 0.08 -25.75
CA VAL A 248 26.27 -0.66 -25.21
C VAL A 248 26.29 -2.11 -25.69
N ARG A 249 26.64 -2.35 -26.95
CA ARG A 249 26.75 -3.71 -27.52
C ARG A 249 27.87 -4.51 -26.84
N GLN A 250 29.03 -3.91 -26.62
CA GLN A 250 30.16 -4.55 -25.92
C GLN A 250 29.81 -4.88 -24.47
N VAL A 251 29.19 -3.95 -23.72
CA VAL A 251 28.71 -4.23 -22.35
C VAL A 251 27.74 -5.42 -22.34
N ARG A 252 26.82 -5.47 -23.29
CA ARG A 252 25.86 -6.59 -23.41
C ARG A 252 26.54 -7.92 -23.68
N GLN A 253 27.64 -7.93 -24.44
CA GLN A 253 28.43 -9.12 -24.73
C GLN A 253 29.29 -9.58 -23.52
N HIS A 254 29.66 -8.67 -22.61
CA HIS A 254 30.41 -8.96 -21.41
C HIS A 254 29.57 -9.61 -20.30
N PHE A 255 28.23 -9.62 -20.42
CA PHE A 255 27.40 -10.31 -19.44
C PHE A 255 27.63 -11.83 -19.52
N PRO A 256 27.85 -12.53 -18.37
CA PRO A 256 28.00 -13.97 -18.34
C PRO A 256 26.67 -14.73 -18.58
N PHE A 257 25.62 -14.04 -19.00
CA PHE A 257 24.28 -14.55 -19.22
C PHE A 257 23.58 -13.81 -20.36
N HIS A 258 22.56 -14.42 -20.93
CA HIS A 258 21.67 -13.74 -21.88
C HIS A 258 20.55 -13.01 -21.14
N LEU A 259 20.23 -11.79 -21.59
CA LEU A 259 19.12 -11.04 -21.05
C LEU A 259 17.79 -11.76 -21.31
N THR A 260 16.95 -11.83 -20.30
CA THR A 260 15.57 -12.29 -20.43
C THR A 260 14.74 -11.34 -21.29
N GLU A 261 13.61 -11.80 -21.81
CA GLU A 261 12.70 -10.97 -22.59
C GLU A 261 12.22 -9.74 -21.79
N GLY A 262 11.90 -9.93 -20.50
CA GLY A 262 11.52 -8.82 -19.61
C GLY A 262 12.62 -7.78 -19.39
N GLN A 263 13.88 -8.21 -19.27
CA GLN A 263 15.04 -7.30 -19.18
C GLN A 263 15.27 -6.54 -20.50
N GLN A 264 15.14 -7.23 -21.62
CA GLN A 264 15.27 -6.62 -22.95
C GLN A 264 14.16 -5.59 -23.19
N GLN A 265 12.93 -5.88 -22.77
CA GLN A 265 11.82 -4.94 -22.89
C GLN A 265 12.03 -3.71 -22.00
N ALA A 266 12.42 -3.92 -20.75
CA ALA A 266 12.72 -2.82 -19.83
C ALA A 266 13.86 -1.92 -20.36
N PHE A 267 14.88 -2.52 -21.00
CA PHE A 267 15.95 -1.72 -21.61
C PHE A 267 15.47 -0.96 -22.85
N ARG A 268 14.66 -1.58 -23.73
CA ARG A 268 14.04 -0.86 -24.87
C ARG A 268 13.22 0.35 -24.40
N ASP A 269 12.39 0.16 -23.37
CA ASP A 269 11.60 1.25 -22.79
C ASP A 269 12.50 2.42 -22.31
N ILE A 270 13.68 2.10 -21.75
CA ILE A 270 14.68 3.08 -21.32
C ILE A 270 15.34 3.77 -22.54
N GLU A 271 15.68 3.01 -23.57
CA GLU A 271 16.26 3.54 -24.83
C GLU A 271 15.30 4.54 -25.46
N ASP A 272 14.03 4.16 -25.61
CA ASP A 272 13.00 5.02 -26.21
C ASP A 272 12.84 6.32 -25.43
N ASP A 273 12.86 6.28 -24.10
CA ASP A 273 12.78 7.47 -23.26
C ASP A 273 14.03 8.36 -23.40
N MET A 274 15.24 7.77 -23.37
CA MET A 274 16.50 8.53 -23.44
C MET A 274 16.74 9.13 -24.84
N GLU A 275 16.16 8.57 -25.87
CA GLU A 275 16.16 9.08 -27.25
C GLU A 275 15.05 10.12 -27.49
N GLY A 276 14.11 10.24 -26.53
CA GLY A 276 12.99 11.16 -26.58
C GLY A 276 13.36 12.62 -26.34
N LEU A 277 12.35 13.48 -26.45
CA LEU A 277 12.48 14.93 -26.22
C LEU A 277 12.28 15.34 -24.77
N ILE A 278 11.82 14.40 -23.92
CA ILE A 278 11.49 14.63 -22.51
C ILE A 278 12.45 13.82 -21.66
N PRO A 279 12.99 14.37 -20.55
CA PRO A 279 13.86 13.62 -19.67
C PRO A 279 13.15 12.38 -19.12
N MET A 280 13.77 11.21 -19.27
CA MET A 280 13.26 9.96 -18.72
C MET A 280 13.01 10.10 -17.22
N ASN A 281 11.87 9.59 -16.77
CA ASN A 281 11.57 9.41 -15.34
C ASN A 281 10.85 8.07 -15.16
N ARG A 282 11.63 6.99 -14.98
CA ARG A 282 11.15 5.61 -15.09
C ARG A 282 11.43 4.80 -13.84
N LEU A 283 10.43 4.02 -13.44
CA LEU A 283 10.54 2.98 -12.41
C LEU A 283 10.72 1.61 -13.08
N VAL A 284 11.85 0.97 -12.82
CA VAL A 284 12.08 -0.44 -13.16
C VAL A 284 11.81 -1.29 -11.92
N GLN A 285 10.76 -2.09 -11.98
CA GLN A 285 10.40 -3.00 -10.91
C GLN A 285 10.58 -4.46 -11.31
N GLY A 286 10.94 -5.30 -10.35
CA GLY A 286 11.10 -6.73 -10.57
C GLY A 286 11.53 -7.44 -9.31
N ASP A 287 11.28 -8.72 -9.23
CA ASP A 287 11.64 -9.53 -8.07
C ASP A 287 13.11 -9.45 -7.68
N VAL A 288 13.42 -9.86 -6.45
CA VAL A 288 14.81 -10.00 -6.00
C VAL A 288 15.53 -10.98 -6.92
N GLY A 289 16.62 -10.50 -7.55
CA GLY A 289 17.41 -11.29 -8.49
C GLY A 289 16.82 -11.39 -9.90
N SER A 290 15.85 -10.56 -10.28
CA SER A 290 15.35 -10.44 -11.66
C SER A 290 16.34 -9.80 -12.64
N GLY A 291 17.49 -9.32 -12.16
CA GLY A 291 18.56 -8.73 -12.97
C GLY A 291 18.37 -7.26 -13.32
N LYS A 292 17.70 -6.47 -12.47
CA LYS A 292 17.61 -5.00 -12.59
C LYS A 292 18.96 -4.32 -12.78
N THR A 293 19.99 -4.82 -12.09
CA THR A 293 21.37 -4.31 -12.18
C THR A 293 21.95 -4.39 -13.59
N ALA A 294 21.61 -5.44 -14.37
CA ALA A 294 22.07 -5.54 -15.76
C ALA A 294 21.42 -4.47 -16.65
N VAL A 295 20.12 -4.20 -16.44
CA VAL A 295 19.40 -3.12 -17.15
C VAL A 295 19.99 -1.76 -16.80
N ALA A 296 20.30 -1.52 -15.53
CA ALA A 296 20.97 -0.31 -15.07
C ALA A 296 22.37 -0.14 -15.69
N ALA A 297 23.12 -1.25 -15.84
CA ALA A 297 24.44 -1.22 -16.49
C ALA A 297 24.35 -0.80 -17.94
N LEU A 298 23.39 -1.30 -18.69
CA LEU A 298 23.16 -0.88 -20.09
C LEU A 298 22.74 0.59 -20.18
N ALA A 299 21.88 1.07 -19.27
CA ALA A 299 21.47 2.46 -19.22
C ALA A 299 22.64 3.41 -18.94
N LEU A 300 23.53 3.04 -18.00
CA LEU A 300 24.76 3.77 -17.72
C LEU A 300 25.74 3.73 -18.91
N ALA A 301 25.90 2.60 -19.57
CA ALA A 301 26.73 2.51 -20.76
C ALA A 301 26.20 3.43 -21.88
N LYS A 302 24.87 3.49 -22.08
CA LYS A 302 24.23 4.35 -23.07
C LYS A 302 24.48 5.84 -22.78
N ILE A 303 24.37 6.27 -21.54
CA ILE A 303 24.61 7.69 -21.21
C ILE A 303 26.07 8.06 -21.36
N VAL A 304 27.00 7.15 -21.01
CA VAL A 304 28.46 7.34 -21.18
C VAL A 304 28.84 7.38 -22.65
N GLU A 305 28.26 6.51 -23.50
CA GLU A 305 28.47 6.53 -24.96
C GLU A 305 28.09 7.87 -25.59
N ASN A 306 27.14 8.59 -24.97
CA ASN A 306 26.71 9.91 -25.39
C ASN A 306 27.52 11.08 -24.74
N GLY A 307 28.61 10.77 -24.02
CA GLY A 307 29.51 11.77 -23.45
C GLY A 307 29.04 12.37 -22.11
N TYR A 308 28.10 11.74 -21.43
CA TYR A 308 27.60 12.18 -20.13
C TYR A 308 28.03 11.23 -19.02
N GLN A 309 27.95 11.73 -17.78
CA GLN A 309 28.23 10.95 -16.57
C GLN A 309 26.95 10.34 -15.98
N GLY A 310 27.09 9.21 -15.32
CA GLY A 310 26.01 8.54 -14.57
C GLY A 310 26.28 8.48 -13.07
N ALA A 311 25.23 8.55 -12.27
CA ALA A 311 25.26 8.37 -10.82
C ALA A 311 24.35 7.23 -10.41
N LEU A 312 24.81 6.29 -9.55
CA LEU A 312 24.00 5.26 -8.94
C LEU A 312 24.05 5.38 -7.42
N MET A 313 22.89 5.62 -6.81
CA MET A 313 22.74 5.76 -5.37
C MET A 313 22.07 4.52 -4.77
N ALA A 314 22.70 3.91 -3.77
CA ALA A 314 22.16 2.79 -3.02
C ALA A 314 21.99 3.15 -1.52
N PRO A 315 21.01 2.54 -0.81
CA PRO A 315 20.67 2.94 0.56
C PRO A 315 21.71 2.57 1.62
N THR A 316 22.59 1.63 1.34
CA THR A 316 23.63 1.19 2.28
C THR A 316 24.98 1.05 1.60
N GLU A 317 26.07 1.20 2.36
CA GLU A 317 27.43 1.04 1.85
C GLU A 317 27.69 -0.37 1.29
N VAL A 318 27.13 -1.39 1.95
CA VAL A 318 27.26 -2.79 1.49
C VAL A 318 26.63 -2.96 0.10
N LEU A 319 25.42 -2.42 -0.12
CA LEU A 319 24.75 -2.52 -1.41
C LEU A 319 25.46 -1.69 -2.48
N ALA A 320 25.90 -0.48 -2.13
CA ALA A 320 26.67 0.37 -3.03
C ALA A 320 28.02 -0.30 -3.42
N GLY A 321 28.72 -0.92 -2.47
CA GLY A 321 29.93 -1.70 -2.73
C GLY A 321 29.67 -2.90 -3.64
N GLN A 322 28.57 -3.63 -3.45
CA GLN A 322 28.20 -4.74 -4.35
C GLN A 322 27.88 -4.24 -5.77
N HIS A 323 27.18 -3.12 -5.90
CA HIS A 323 26.98 -2.50 -7.21
C HIS A 323 28.32 -2.12 -7.83
N TYR A 324 29.20 -1.46 -7.10
CA TYR A 324 30.52 -1.07 -7.59
C TYR A 324 31.30 -2.27 -8.14
N GLU A 325 31.44 -3.36 -7.39
CA GLU A 325 32.15 -4.56 -7.86
C GLU A 325 31.47 -5.20 -9.07
N THR A 326 30.13 -5.24 -9.09
CA THR A 326 29.38 -5.79 -10.21
C THR A 326 29.57 -4.97 -11.49
N PHE A 327 29.49 -3.65 -11.40
CA PHE A 327 29.67 -2.76 -12.55
C PHE A 327 31.14 -2.75 -13.03
N ARG A 328 32.09 -2.77 -12.10
CA ARG A 328 33.51 -2.90 -12.44
C ARG A 328 33.78 -4.16 -13.27
N HIS A 329 33.15 -5.28 -12.89
CA HIS A 329 33.25 -6.53 -13.66
C HIS A 329 32.54 -6.45 -15.02
N PHE A 330 31.36 -5.86 -15.11
CA PHE A 330 30.64 -5.71 -16.38
C PHE A 330 31.34 -4.79 -17.37
N TYR A 331 32.12 -3.83 -16.89
CA TYR A 331 32.84 -2.84 -17.71
C TYR A 331 34.36 -3.15 -17.82
N GLU A 332 34.80 -4.31 -17.34
CA GLU A 332 36.21 -4.69 -17.41
C GLU A 332 36.73 -4.68 -18.85
N GLY A 333 37.84 -3.96 -19.08
CA GLY A 333 38.42 -3.81 -20.44
C GLY A 333 37.68 -2.85 -21.37
N LEU A 334 36.60 -2.20 -20.92
CA LEU A 334 35.87 -1.18 -21.66
C LEU A 334 36.26 0.24 -21.21
N PRO A 335 36.11 1.25 -22.06
CA PRO A 335 36.45 2.64 -21.74
C PRO A 335 35.40 3.31 -20.84
N ILE A 336 35.05 2.67 -19.70
CA ILE A 336 34.13 3.20 -18.68
C ILE A 336 34.82 3.20 -17.34
N ARG A 337 35.07 4.37 -16.78
CA ARG A 337 35.70 4.55 -15.47
C ARG A 337 34.64 4.63 -14.37
N VAL A 338 34.62 3.64 -13.50
CA VAL A 338 33.70 3.56 -12.35
C VAL A 338 34.44 3.94 -11.08
N ALA A 339 33.85 4.82 -10.27
CA ALA A 339 34.35 5.14 -8.93
C ALA A 339 33.30 4.90 -7.86
N TYR A 340 33.79 4.69 -6.61
CA TYR A 340 32.98 4.44 -5.43
C TYR A 340 33.13 5.55 -4.40
N LEU A 341 32.01 6.07 -3.88
CA LEU A 341 32.01 7.12 -2.85
C LEU A 341 31.02 6.80 -1.72
N SER A 342 31.52 6.73 -0.50
CA SER A 342 30.72 6.55 0.71
C SER A 342 31.13 7.50 1.83
N GLY A 343 30.40 7.49 2.94
CA GLY A 343 30.74 8.26 4.14
C GLY A 343 32.07 7.82 4.77
N ASN A 344 32.52 6.58 4.54
CA ASN A 344 33.75 6.01 5.08
C ASN A 344 34.95 6.10 4.11
N THR A 345 34.81 6.72 2.93
CA THR A 345 35.89 6.92 1.98
C THR A 345 36.98 7.83 2.60
N LYS A 346 38.23 7.42 2.54
CA LYS A 346 39.37 8.19 3.10
C LYS A 346 39.45 9.57 2.48
N THR A 347 39.79 10.59 3.26
CA THR A 347 39.81 11.99 2.84
C THR A 347 40.67 12.25 1.59
N SER A 348 41.83 11.60 1.47
CA SER A 348 42.73 11.71 0.28
C SER A 348 42.06 11.13 -0.96
N GLU A 349 41.53 9.92 -0.86
CA GLU A 349 40.85 9.23 -1.96
C GLU A 349 39.57 9.97 -2.37
N ARG A 350 38.80 10.47 -1.39
CA ARG A 350 37.64 11.34 -1.64
C ARG A 350 38.03 12.56 -2.46
N HIS A 351 39.12 13.22 -2.12
CA HIS A 351 39.56 14.42 -2.81
C HIS A 351 39.93 14.13 -4.27
N GLU A 352 40.66 13.03 -4.54
CA GLU A 352 41.01 12.57 -5.89
C GLU A 352 39.73 12.26 -6.71
N ILE A 353 38.79 11.48 -6.13
CA ILE A 353 37.53 11.17 -6.80
C ILE A 353 36.75 12.44 -7.16
N LEU A 354 36.63 13.40 -6.25
CA LEU A 354 35.90 14.64 -6.49
C LEU A 354 36.56 15.50 -7.58
N GLN A 355 37.89 15.58 -7.61
CA GLN A 355 38.59 16.31 -8.67
C GLN A 355 38.42 15.65 -10.03
N GLU A 356 38.62 14.33 -10.12
CA GLU A 356 38.44 13.59 -11.37
C GLU A 356 36.98 13.63 -11.87
N LEU A 357 36.00 13.55 -10.96
CA LEU A 357 34.57 13.65 -11.30
C LEU A 357 34.25 15.01 -11.93
N ALA A 358 34.70 16.09 -11.30
CA ALA A 358 34.49 17.46 -11.78
C ALA A 358 35.23 17.75 -13.09
N ALA A 359 36.33 17.04 -13.35
CA ALA A 359 37.10 17.12 -14.61
C ALA A 359 36.52 16.22 -15.72
N GLY A 360 35.48 15.42 -15.46
CA GLY A 360 34.93 14.43 -16.42
C GLY A 360 35.78 13.17 -16.58
N GLY A 361 36.74 12.91 -15.68
CA GLY A 361 37.58 11.73 -15.69
C GLY A 361 36.93 10.47 -15.14
N ILE A 362 35.79 10.58 -14.47
CA ILE A 362 34.96 9.47 -13.97
C ILE A 362 33.66 9.48 -14.72
N ASP A 363 33.29 8.36 -15.34
CA ASP A 363 32.07 8.22 -16.13
C ASP A 363 30.88 7.79 -15.27
N VAL A 364 31.11 6.93 -14.28
CA VAL A 364 30.06 6.38 -13.40
C VAL A 364 30.49 6.52 -11.94
N LEU A 365 29.70 7.23 -11.14
CA LEU A 365 29.89 7.32 -9.69
C LEU A 365 28.83 6.50 -8.95
N ILE A 366 29.27 5.53 -8.14
CA ILE A 366 28.40 4.68 -7.33
C ILE A 366 28.65 5.00 -5.85
N GLY A 367 27.57 5.13 -5.08
CA GLY A 367 27.72 5.38 -3.65
C GLY A 367 26.41 5.45 -2.88
N THR A 368 26.49 6.00 -1.68
CA THR A 368 25.37 6.19 -0.78
C THR A 368 24.89 7.64 -0.79
N HIS A 369 24.25 8.09 0.29
CA HIS A 369 23.87 9.50 0.47
C HIS A 369 25.05 10.49 0.35
N ALA A 370 26.30 10.04 0.39
CA ALA A 370 27.47 10.87 0.13
C ALA A 370 27.41 11.55 -1.26
N LEU A 371 26.71 10.96 -2.24
CA LEU A 371 26.56 11.53 -3.58
C LEU A 371 25.76 12.84 -3.61
N ILE A 372 24.92 13.09 -2.62
CA ILE A 372 24.09 14.32 -2.54
C ILE A 372 24.78 15.46 -1.78
N GLU A 373 25.96 15.23 -1.20
CA GLU A 373 26.71 16.27 -0.51
C GLU A 373 27.11 17.40 -1.47
N LYS A 374 27.21 18.62 -0.96
CA LYS A 374 27.39 19.85 -1.80
C LYS A 374 28.71 19.88 -2.58
N ASP A 375 29.75 19.24 -2.06
CA ASP A 375 31.09 19.17 -2.64
C ASP A 375 31.20 18.18 -3.82
N VAL A 376 30.21 17.30 -3.99
CA VAL A 376 30.18 16.36 -5.13
C VAL A 376 29.64 17.12 -6.36
N LEU A 377 30.51 17.44 -7.30
CA LEU A 377 30.20 18.15 -8.53
C LEU A 377 30.49 17.26 -9.73
N PHE A 378 29.51 17.12 -10.63
CA PHE A 378 29.67 16.42 -11.90
C PHE A 378 29.99 17.42 -13.01
N ALA A 379 30.83 17.02 -13.97
CA ALA A 379 31.06 17.84 -15.18
C ALA A 379 29.79 17.86 -16.06
N HIS A 380 29.21 16.68 -16.34
CA HIS A 380 28.05 16.53 -17.24
C HIS A 380 27.17 15.36 -16.77
N LEU A 381 26.44 15.52 -15.64
CA LEU A 381 25.53 14.48 -15.15
C LEU A 381 24.33 14.31 -16.08
N GLY A 382 24.20 13.14 -16.69
CA GLY A 382 23.12 12.81 -17.63
C GLY A 382 22.14 11.76 -17.15
N LEU A 383 22.54 10.86 -16.22
CA LEU A 383 21.65 9.81 -15.70
C LEU A 383 21.83 9.65 -14.19
N VAL A 384 20.72 9.64 -13.48
CA VAL A 384 20.64 9.33 -12.05
C VAL A 384 19.88 8.03 -11.86
N ILE A 385 20.50 7.06 -11.21
CA ILE A 385 19.86 5.79 -10.82
C ILE A 385 19.74 5.74 -9.30
N THR A 386 18.55 5.39 -8.79
CA THR A 386 18.33 5.13 -7.37
C THR A 386 17.82 3.72 -7.17
N ASP A 387 18.49 2.94 -6.31
CA ASP A 387 18.06 1.58 -5.97
C ASP A 387 17.30 1.57 -4.62
N GLU A 388 16.25 0.74 -4.51
CA GLU A 388 15.38 0.62 -3.34
C GLU A 388 14.74 1.96 -2.90
N GLN A 389 14.02 2.60 -3.80
CA GLN A 389 13.44 3.94 -3.67
C GLN A 389 12.72 4.20 -2.33
N HIS A 390 12.02 3.20 -1.79
CA HIS A 390 11.22 3.35 -0.57
C HIS A 390 12.06 3.71 0.68
N ARG A 391 13.39 3.61 0.60
CA ARG A 391 14.33 3.97 1.67
C ARG A 391 14.92 5.36 1.55
N PHE A 392 14.64 6.07 0.45
CA PHE A 392 15.09 7.45 0.24
C PHE A 392 13.93 8.43 0.38
N GLY A 393 14.15 9.51 1.11
CA GLY A 393 13.21 10.62 1.16
C GLY A 393 13.12 11.37 -0.18
N VAL A 394 11.96 11.96 -0.48
CA VAL A 394 11.74 12.78 -1.69
C VAL A 394 12.80 13.88 -1.82
N LYS A 395 13.19 14.51 -0.71
CA LYS A 395 14.22 15.57 -0.67
C LYS A 395 15.60 15.09 -1.14
N GLN A 396 15.98 13.85 -0.82
CA GLN A 396 17.29 13.30 -1.19
C GLN A 396 17.39 13.04 -2.68
N ARG A 397 16.32 12.53 -3.30
CA ARG A 397 16.26 12.34 -4.76
C ARG A 397 16.36 13.67 -5.48
N LYS A 398 15.54 14.65 -5.08
CA LYS A 398 15.57 16.00 -5.68
C LYS A 398 16.95 16.65 -5.56
N ALA A 399 17.66 16.43 -4.45
CA ALA A 399 19.02 16.96 -4.28
C ALA A 399 20.03 16.36 -5.27
N LEU A 400 19.89 15.09 -5.68
CA LEU A 400 20.75 14.49 -6.70
C LEU A 400 20.34 14.92 -8.13
N GLU A 401 19.05 15.03 -8.39
CA GLU A 401 18.51 15.53 -9.67
C GLU A 401 19.01 16.95 -9.99
N THR A 402 19.10 17.82 -8.98
CA THR A 402 19.55 19.21 -9.15
C THR A 402 21.05 19.37 -9.42
N LYS A 403 21.85 18.30 -9.41
CA LYS A 403 23.28 18.32 -9.75
C LYS A 403 23.56 18.30 -11.27
N GLY A 404 22.54 18.02 -12.08
CA GLY A 404 22.59 18.09 -13.54
C GLY A 404 21.56 19.06 -14.11
N SER A 405 21.69 19.42 -15.37
CA SER A 405 20.78 20.35 -16.06
C SER A 405 19.55 19.69 -16.68
N SER A 406 18.99 18.68 -16.13
CA SER A 406 17.85 17.83 -16.53
C SER A 406 18.27 16.39 -16.80
N PRO A 407 18.88 15.71 -15.81
CA PRO A 407 19.32 14.33 -16.02
C PRO A 407 18.11 13.41 -16.19
N HIS A 408 18.30 12.32 -16.91
CA HIS A 408 17.39 11.19 -16.90
C HIS A 408 17.36 10.55 -15.51
N ILE A 409 16.19 10.06 -15.08
CA ILE A 409 15.99 9.44 -13.77
C ILE A 409 15.50 8.01 -13.95
N LEU A 410 16.25 7.08 -13.38
CA LEU A 410 15.90 5.68 -13.31
C LEU A 410 15.78 5.24 -11.85
N VAL A 411 14.64 4.77 -11.47
CA VAL A 411 14.36 4.25 -10.14
C VAL A 411 14.24 2.74 -10.20
N MET A 412 14.88 2.03 -9.28
CA MET A 412 14.78 0.58 -9.18
C MET A 412 14.12 0.18 -7.86
N THR A 413 13.29 -0.87 -7.89
CA THR A 413 12.75 -1.48 -6.68
C THR A 413 12.66 -2.99 -6.79
N ALA A 414 12.97 -3.69 -5.69
CA ALA A 414 12.78 -5.13 -5.56
C ALA A 414 11.41 -5.49 -4.96
N THR A 415 10.61 -4.51 -4.56
CA THR A 415 9.22 -4.72 -4.19
C THR A 415 8.35 -4.61 -5.43
N PRO A 416 7.82 -5.72 -5.96
CA PRO A 416 6.83 -5.64 -7.02
C PRO A 416 5.58 -4.93 -6.50
N ILE A 417 5.17 -3.88 -7.18
CA ILE A 417 3.92 -3.17 -6.93
C ILE A 417 3.03 -3.41 -8.14
N PRO A 418 1.75 -3.76 -7.98
CA PRO A 418 0.86 -3.88 -9.13
C PRO A 418 0.97 -2.64 -10.04
N ARG A 419 1.08 -2.85 -11.36
CA ARG A 419 1.38 -1.77 -12.32
C ARG A 419 0.41 -0.61 -12.20
N THR A 420 -0.86 -0.89 -12.07
CA THR A 420 -1.94 0.10 -11.89
C THR A 420 -1.76 0.93 -10.62
N MET A 421 -1.33 0.27 -9.54
CA MET A 421 -1.06 0.94 -8.29
C MET A 421 0.23 1.77 -8.35
N ALA A 422 1.26 1.27 -9.01
CA ALA A 422 2.48 2.02 -9.25
C ALA A 422 2.19 3.32 -10.02
N LEU A 423 1.35 3.26 -11.05
CA LEU A 423 0.90 4.43 -11.82
C LEU A 423 0.03 5.40 -10.99
N SER A 424 -0.61 4.91 -9.93
CA SER A 424 -1.45 5.76 -9.05
C SER A 424 -0.64 6.45 -7.96
N VAL A 425 0.34 5.73 -7.39
CA VAL A 425 1.16 6.20 -6.26
C VAL A 425 2.36 7.01 -6.74
N TYR A 426 2.97 6.57 -7.84
CA TYR A 426 4.14 7.18 -8.47
C TYR A 426 3.78 7.76 -9.84
N GLY A 427 2.60 8.33 -9.97
CA GLY A 427 2.00 8.71 -11.26
C GLY A 427 2.81 9.65 -12.13
N ASP A 428 3.94 10.14 -11.61
CA ASP A 428 4.96 10.88 -12.31
C ASP A 428 6.07 9.99 -12.91
N LEU A 429 6.07 8.67 -12.65
CA LEU A 429 7.02 7.71 -13.18
C LEU A 429 6.38 6.82 -14.26
N ASP A 430 7.09 6.61 -15.36
CA ASP A 430 6.79 5.51 -16.28
C ASP A 430 7.25 4.19 -15.67
N VAL A 431 6.54 3.08 -15.94
CA VAL A 431 6.79 1.82 -15.24
C VAL A 431 7.15 0.71 -16.22
N SER A 432 8.32 0.10 -16.01
CA SER A 432 8.74 -1.14 -16.66
C SER A 432 8.84 -2.27 -15.64
N ALA A 433 8.18 -3.40 -15.90
CA ALA A 433 8.17 -4.55 -15.03
C ALA A 433 9.02 -5.70 -15.63
N ILE A 434 10.07 -6.10 -14.91
CA ILE A 434 10.86 -7.28 -15.27
C ILE A 434 10.19 -8.49 -14.62
N ARG A 435 9.41 -9.22 -15.42
CA ARG A 435 8.74 -10.45 -15.00
C ARG A 435 9.61 -11.67 -15.29
N GLY A 436 9.46 -12.69 -14.45
CA GLY A 436 10.22 -13.94 -14.56
C GLY A 436 11.60 -13.90 -13.93
N MET A 437 12.17 -15.06 -13.74
CA MET A 437 13.52 -15.26 -13.18
C MET A 437 14.52 -15.54 -14.30
N PRO A 438 15.79 -15.12 -14.15
CA PRO A 438 16.85 -15.51 -15.07
C PRO A 438 17.00 -17.04 -15.17
N PRO A 439 17.40 -17.59 -16.36
CA PRO A 439 17.64 -19.02 -16.53
C PRO A 439 18.69 -19.52 -15.54
N GLY A 440 18.54 -20.77 -15.08
CA GLY A 440 19.47 -21.42 -14.14
C GLY A 440 19.17 -21.21 -12.67
N ARG A 441 18.17 -20.40 -12.30
CA ARG A 441 17.76 -20.25 -10.91
C ARG A 441 16.68 -21.25 -10.52
N HIS A 442 16.93 -22.04 -9.47
CA HIS A 442 15.94 -22.99 -8.94
C HIS A 442 14.90 -22.28 -8.08
N PRO A 443 13.60 -22.62 -8.22
CA PRO A 443 12.57 -22.10 -7.34
C PRO A 443 12.85 -22.45 -5.87
N VAL A 444 12.68 -21.48 -4.97
CA VAL A 444 12.83 -21.71 -3.53
C VAL A 444 11.63 -22.48 -3.01
N LYS A 445 11.84 -23.67 -2.44
CA LYS A 445 10.80 -24.49 -1.83
C LYS A 445 10.35 -23.84 -0.50
N THR A 446 9.09 -23.43 -0.42
CA THR A 446 8.56 -22.72 0.75
C THR A 446 7.62 -23.62 1.55
N TYR A 447 7.80 -23.65 2.87
CA TYR A 447 7.01 -24.45 3.80
C TYR A 447 6.55 -23.59 4.98
N ALA A 448 5.28 -23.73 5.36
CA ALA A 448 4.75 -23.20 6.60
C ALA A 448 4.67 -24.31 7.66
N ILE A 449 5.18 -24.04 8.86
CA ILE A 449 5.28 -25.05 9.93
C ILE A 449 4.81 -24.48 11.28
N GLY A 450 4.27 -25.35 12.14
CA GLY A 450 4.04 -25.10 13.56
C GLY A 450 5.14 -25.73 14.46
N SER A 451 4.99 -25.55 15.76
CA SER A 451 5.95 -26.01 16.79
C SER A 451 6.29 -27.51 16.73
N GLN A 452 5.33 -28.33 16.31
CA GLN A 452 5.53 -29.79 16.20
C GLN A 452 6.64 -30.19 15.21
N MET A 453 6.94 -29.33 14.22
CA MET A 453 7.93 -29.60 13.19
C MET A 453 9.32 -29.01 13.49
N LEU A 454 9.47 -28.14 14.51
CA LEU A 454 10.71 -27.40 14.80
C LEU A 454 11.94 -28.33 14.94
N GLN A 455 11.83 -29.42 15.70
CA GLN A 455 12.94 -30.36 15.91
C GLN A 455 13.41 -31.02 14.60
N ARG A 456 12.47 -31.28 13.69
CA ARG A 456 12.80 -31.84 12.37
C ARG A 456 13.51 -30.80 11.50
N VAL A 457 13.07 -29.57 11.57
CA VAL A 457 13.69 -28.45 10.83
C VAL A 457 15.08 -28.17 11.35
N PHE A 458 15.30 -28.12 12.67
CA PHE A 458 16.65 -27.91 13.22
C PHE A 458 17.61 -29.03 12.79
N ARG A 459 17.18 -30.28 12.78
CA ARG A 459 18.00 -31.38 12.25
C ARG A 459 18.30 -31.22 10.75
N PHE A 460 17.37 -30.69 9.98
CA PHE A 460 17.57 -30.39 8.57
C PHE A 460 18.58 -29.25 8.39
N MET A 461 18.44 -28.15 9.14
CA MET A 461 19.40 -27.04 9.13
C MET A 461 20.83 -27.51 9.49
N GLY A 462 20.95 -28.36 10.50
CA GLY A 462 22.26 -28.96 10.89
C GLY A 462 22.92 -29.72 9.74
N ARG A 463 22.16 -30.57 9.03
CA ARG A 463 22.69 -31.32 7.88
C ARG A 463 23.12 -30.41 6.72
N GLU A 464 22.39 -29.34 6.46
CA GLU A 464 22.78 -28.37 5.44
C GLU A 464 24.06 -27.64 5.82
N MET A 465 24.23 -27.28 7.09
CA MET A 465 25.49 -26.67 7.58
C MET A 465 26.67 -27.64 7.57
N GLU A 466 26.45 -28.93 7.88
CA GLU A 466 27.44 -30.01 7.72
C GLU A 466 27.85 -30.18 6.26
N ALA A 467 26.94 -30.06 5.33
CA ALA A 467 27.19 -30.07 3.89
C ALA A 467 27.94 -28.82 3.39
N GLY A 468 28.23 -27.86 4.28
CA GLY A 468 28.97 -26.64 3.96
C GLY A 468 28.10 -25.43 3.66
N HIS A 469 26.80 -25.59 3.58
CA HIS A 469 25.85 -24.49 3.30
C HIS A 469 25.69 -23.54 4.49
N GLN A 470 25.00 -22.42 4.23
CA GLN A 470 24.74 -21.38 5.23
C GLN A 470 23.23 -21.17 5.42
N VAL A 471 22.87 -20.72 6.62
CA VAL A 471 21.47 -20.58 7.05
C VAL A 471 21.20 -19.17 7.57
N TYR A 472 20.12 -18.56 7.11
CA TYR A 472 19.56 -17.36 7.70
C TYR A 472 18.44 -17.72 8.68
N VAL A 473 18.43 -17.08 9.84
CA VAL A 473 17.33 -17.10 10.81
C VAL A 473 16.87 -15.67 11.05
N VAL A 474 15.62 -15.38 10.71
CA VAL A 474 15.06 -14.03 10.84
C VAL A 474 14.01 -14.00 11.93
N CYS A 475 14.15 -13.05 12.87
CA CYS A 475 13.20 -12.79 13.95
C CYS A 475 12.43 -11.50 13.70
N PRO A 476 11.13 -11.43 14.04
CA PRO A 476 10.31 -10.24 13.85
C PRO A 476 10.72 -9.12 14.81
N LEU A 477 10.50 -7.87 14.41
CA LEU A 477 10.45 -6.71 15.29
C LEU A 477 9.02 -6.56 15.84
N VAL A 478 8.85 -6.30 17.13
CA VAL A 478 7.54 -6.05 17.76
C VAL A 478 7.39 -4.53 17.97
N GLU A 479 6.42 -3.91 17.34
CA GLU A 479 6.24 -2.45 17.30
C GLU A 479 6.06 -1.76 18.66
N LYS A 480 5.79 -2.49 19.75
CA LYS A 480 5.44 -1.91 21.07
C LYS A 480 6.61 -1.71 22.05
N SER A 481 7.76 -2.32 21.86
CA SER A 481 8.98 -1.99 22.62
C SER A 481 10.24 -2.58 21.96
N GLU A 482 11.08 -1.70 21.40
CA GLU A 482 12.39 -2.05 20.83
C GLU A 482 13.30 -2.84 21.81
N LYS A 483 13.03 -2.76 23.12
CA LYS A 483 13.78 -3.52 24.14
C LYS A 483 13.38 -4.98 24.18
N GLN A 484 12.09 -5.31 23.98
CA GLN A 484 11.59 -6.69 23.99
C GLN A 484 12.00 -7.46 22.73
N ASP A 485 12.08 -6.76 21.58
CA ASP A 485 12.46 -7.36 20.30
C ASP A 485 13.92 -7.78 20.27
N LEU A 486 14.78 -6.92 20.78
CA LEU A 486 16.19 -7.23 20.93
C LEU A 486 16.37 -8.44 21.85
N ALA A 487 15.64 -8.49 22.98
CA ALA A 487 15.67 -9.61 23.90
C ALA A 487 15.23 -10.91 23.23
N SER A 488 14.22 -10.86 22.35
CA SER A 488 13.74 -12.04 21.60
C SER A 488 14.78 -12.53 20.59
N ALA A 489 15.38 -11.67 19.78
CA ALA A 489 16.40 -12.06 18.80
C ALA A 489 17.69 -12.55 19.48
N VAL A 490 18.11 -11.92 20.58
CA VAL A 490 19.26 -12.36 21.38
C VAL A 490 18.97 -13.70 22.04
N SER A 491 17.78 -13.92 22.60
CA SER A 491 17.40 -15.20 23.19
C SER A 491 17.41 -16.34 22.16
N VAL A 492 16.87 -16.09 20.96
CA VAL A 492 16.94 -17.07 19.85
C VAL A 492 18.38 -17.33 19.44
N TYR A 493 19.22 -16.30 19.35
CA TYR A 493 20.63 -16.44 19.04
C TYR A 493 21.38 -17.29 20.09
N GLU A 494 21.18 -17.03 21.39
CA GLU A 494 21.80 -17.80 22.47
C GLU A 494 21.31 -19.24 22.47
N GLU A 495 20.03 -19.49 22.28
CA GLU A 495 19.46 -20.85 22.18
C GLU A 495 20.06 -21.61 20.99
N LEU A 496 20.14 -21.00 19.82
CA LEU A 496 20.69 -21.64 18.63
C LEU A 496 22.20 -21.88 18.78
N ARG A 497 22.97 -20.92 19.32
CA ARG A 497 24.43 -21.03 19.51
C ARG A 497 24.78 -22.05 20.56
N ASP A 498 24.15 -22.01 21.75
CA ASP A 498 24.64 -22.74 22.93
C ASP A 498 23.95 -24.10 23.09
N ARG A 499 22.74 -24.29 22.57
CA ARG A 499 21.94 -25.51 22.81
C ARG A 499 21.68 -26.34 21.56
N ILE A 500 21.35 -25.69 20.44
CA ILE A 500 20.91 -26.40 19.22
C ILE A 500 22.09 -26.66 18.27
N PHE A 501 22.91 -25.66 18.03
CA PHE A 501 24.04 -25.74 17.08
C PHE A 501 25.41 -25.34 17.69
N PRO A 502 25.82 -25.90 18.83
CA PRO A 502 27.05 -25.50 19.51
C PRO A 502 28.32 -25.76 18.69
N MET A 503 28.24 -26.62 17.68
CA MET A 503 29.40 -26.97 16.81
C MET A 503 29.58 -26.00 15.63
N PHE A 504 28.62 -25.10 15.38
CA PHE A 504 28.70 -24.19 14.25
C PHE A 504 28.92 -22.74 14.68
N PRO A 505 29.71 -21.97 13.95
CA PRO A 505 29.87 -20.53 14.23
C PRO A 505 28.63 -19.78 13.84
N VAL A 506 27.93 -19.19 14.85
CA VAL A 506 26.72 -18.39 14.70
C VAL A 506 27.07 -16.91 14.76
N GLY A 507 26.44 -16.11 13.92
CA GLY A 507 26.48 -14.64 13.92
C GLY A 507 25.14 -14.04 14.35
N LEU A 508 25.16 -12.83 14.91
CA LEU A 508 23.97 -12.04 15.26
C LEU A 508 24.08 -10.65 14.64
N VAL A 509 23.00 -10.20 13.98
CA VAL A 509 22.87 -8.83 13.46
C VAL A 509 21.51 -8.24 13.83
N HIS A 510 21.52 -7.07 14.44
CA HIS A 510 20.30 -6.36 14.83
C HIS A 510 20.43 -4.83 14.69
N GLY A 511 19.29 -4.11 14.72
CA GLY A 511 19.21 -2.69 14.44
C GLY A 511 20.11 -1.79 15.29
N ARG A 512 20.40 -2.17 16.56
CA ARG A 512 21.17 -1.36 17.52
C ARG A 512 22.70 -1.52 17.44
N MET A 513 23.17 -2.47 16.65
CA MET A 513 24.62 -2.58 16.42
C MET A 513 25.12 -1.38 15.62
N LYS A 514 26.37 -0.97 15.87
CA LYS A 514 27.05 0.01 15.02
C LYS A 514 27.18 -0.52 13.60
N ASN A 515 27.18 0.37 12.62
CA ASN A 515 27.27 -0.03 11.21
C ASN A 515 28.54 -0.87 10.94
N SER A 516 29.67 -0.49 11.52
CA SER A 516 30.93 -1.25 11.41
C SER A 516 30.83 -2.69 11.95
N GLU A 517 30.16 -2.88 13.09
CA GLU A 517 29.97 -4.22 13.68
C GLU A 517 29.02 -5.08 12.82
N LYS A 518 27.94 -4.46 12.25
CA LYS A 518 27.05 -5.14 11.31
C LYS A 518 27.80 -5.61 10.07
N GLU A 519 28.61 -4.72 9.53
CA GLU A 519 29.42 -5.02 8.33
C GLU A 519 30.41 -6.14 8.59
N GLU A 520 31.13 -6.13 9.71
CA GLU A 520 32.07 -7.18 10.08
C GLU A 520 31.40 -8.56 10.15
N VAL A 521 30.26 -8.67 10.85
CA VAL A 521 29.49 -9.92 10.96
C VAL A 521 28.98 -10.37 9.59
N MET A 522 28.45 -9.43 8.77
CA MET A 522 27.95 -9.73 7.45
C MET A 522 29.05 -10.19 6.48
N GLN A 523 30.21 -9.56 6.53
CA GLN A 523 31.38 -9.99 5.75
C GLN A 523 31.89 -11.35 6.19
N ALA A 524 31.96 -11.62 7.50
CA ALA A 524 32.32 -12.94 8.02
C ALA A 524 31.34 -14.04 7.57
N PHE A 525 30.02 -13.69 7.51
CA PHE A 525 29.02 -14.60 6.98
C PHE A 525 29.19 -14.79 5.46
N HIS A 526 29.45 -13.73 4.71
CA HIS A 526 29.70 -13.82 3.26
C HIS A 526 30.93 -14.69 2.94
N ARG A 527 32.01 -14.60 3.72
CA ARG A 527 33.22 -15.44 3.58
C ARG A 527 33.00 -16.89 4.02
N GLY A 528 31.82 -17.24 4.57
CA GLY A 528 31.52 -18.59 5.06
C GLY A 528 32.13 -18.93 6.45
N GLU A 529 32.73 -17.94 7.14
CA GLU A 529 33.29 -18.08 8.51
C GLU A 529 32.14 -18.27 9.54
N LYS A 530 30.97 -17.73 9.26
CA LYS A 530 29.75 -18.00 10.02
C LYS A 530 28.83 -18.91 9.19
N LYS A 531 28.32 -19.98 9.79
CA LYS A 531 27.45 -20.94 9.13
C LYS A 531 25.95 -20.59 9.33
N LEU A 532 25.62 -19.93 10.42
CA LEU A 532 24.26 -19.49 10.74
C LEU A 532 24.30 -18.01 11.11
N LEU A 533 23.38 -17.25 10.55
CA LEU A 533 23.19 -15.83 10.86
C LEU A 533 21.78 -15.59 11.41
N VAL A 534 21.71 -15.18 12.68
CA VAL A 534 20.47 -14.71 13.30
C VAL A 534 20.37 -13.20 13.09
N ALA A 535 19.21 -12.75 12.63
CA ALA A 535 19.00 -11.33 12.43
C ALA A 535 17.56 -10.90 12.66
N THR A 536 17.39 -9.61 12.93
CA THR A 536 16.10 -8.94 12.83
C THR A 536 15.83 -8.53 11.37
N SER A 537 14.75 -7.79 11.08
CA SER A 537 14.38 -7.34 9.73
C SER A 537 15.48 -6.57 8.96
N VAL A 538 16.61 -6.27 9.58
CA VAL A 538 17.78 -5.59 8.97
C VAL A 538 18.36 -6.35 7.77
N ILE A 539 18.12 -7.66 7.64
CA ILE A 539 18.57 -8.46 6.48
C ILE A 539 17.79 -8.14 5.16
N GLU A 540 16.73 -7.39 5.22
CA GLU A 540 16.01 -6.96 4.00
C GLU A 540 16.94 -6.24 3.00
N VAL A 541 18.12 -5.78 3.44
CA VAL A 541 19.06 -5.00 2.62
C VAL A 541 20.36 -5.74 2.34
N GLY A 542 20.52 -6.18 1.13
CA GLY A 542 21.72 -6.01 0.31
C GLY A 542 22.76 -7.09 0.27
N VAL A 543 22.92 -8.06 1.17
CA VAL A 543 24.06 -9.00 1.04
C VAL A 543 23.68 -10.24 0.23
N ASN A 544 24.39 -10.43 -0.88
CA ASN A 544 24.27 -11.63 -1.69
C ASN A 544 25.19 -12.73 -1.15
N VAL A 545 24.63 -13.81 -0.60
CA VAL A 545 25.38 -14.98 -0.14
C VAL A 545 24.92 -16.20 -0.96
N PRO A 546 25.65 -16.55 -2.05
CA PRO A 546 25.25 -17.64 -2.94
C PRO A 546 25.14 -19.00 -2.24
N ASN A 547 25.93 -19.22 -1.18
CA ASN A 547 25.97 -20.46 -0.42
C ASN A 547 24.86 -20.60 0.65
N ALA A 548 24.00 -19.59 0.81
CA ALA A 548 22.87 -19.66 1.74
C ALA A 548 21.70 -20.41 1.12
N THR A 549 21.39 -21.60 1.66
CA THR A 549 20.33 -22.50 1.15
C THR A 549 19.07 -22.46 1.98
N ILE A 550 19.12 -22.02 3.24
CA ILE A 550 17.92 -21.96 4.11
C ILE A 550 17.67 -20.54 4.60
N MET A 551 16.41 -20.11 4.42
CA MET A 551 15.82 -18.96 5.10
C MET A 551 14.79 -19.48 6.12
N PHE A 552 15.07 -19.35 7.40
CA PHE A 552 14.15 -19.72 8.48
C PHE A 552 13.58 -18.45 9.12
N VAL A 553 12.25 -18.27 9.09
CA VAL A 553 11.58 -17.08 9.60
C VAL A 553 10.78 -17.42 10.85
N TYR A 554 11.21 -16.90 11.99
CA TYR A 554 10.51 -16.99 13.27
C TYR A 554 9.31 -16.03 13.29
N GLY A 555 8.15 -16.47 13.81
CA GLY A 555 6.97 -15.62 13.94
C GLY A 555 6.56 -15.00 12.61
N ALA A 556 6.48 -15.83 11.55
CA ALA A 556 6.25 -15.39 10.18
C ALA A 556 4.91 -14.65 10.02
N ASP A 557 3.93 -14.88 10.92
CA ASP A 557 2.65 -14.16 10.99
C ASP A 557 2.78 -12.66 11.24
N ARG A 558 3.90 -12.21 11.80
CA ARG A 558 4.18 -10.81 12.10
C ARG A 558 4.79 -10.02 10.95
N PHE A 559 5.16 -10.70 9.87
CA PHE A 559 5.72 -10.07 8.66
C PHE A 559 4.64 -9.85 7.61
N GLY A 560 4.80 -8.82 6.79
CA GLY A 560 4.04 -8.63 5.58
C GLY A 560 4.39 -9.68 4.51
N LEU A 561 3.42 -10.01 3.61
CA LEU A 561 3.70 -10.96 2.51
C LEU A 561 4.84 -10.47 1.61
N SER A 562 4.90 -9.17 1.31
CA SER A 562 5.99 -8.58 0.52
C SER A 562 7.35 -8.71 1.23
N GLN A 563 7.40 -8.54 2.57
CA GLN A 563 8.63 -8.74 3.34
C GLN A 563 9.07 -10.20 3.34
N LEU A 564 8.14 -11.13 3.57
CA LEU A 564 8.43 -12.56 3.49
C LEU A 564 8.92 -12.99 2.10
N HIS A 565 8.34 -12.42 1.06
CA HIS A 565 8.79 -12.64 -0.31
C HIS A 565 10.22 -12.12 -0.54
N GLN A 566 10.55 -10.93 -0.06
CA GLN A 566 11.91 -10.38 -0.12
C GLN A 566 12.91 -11.25 0.63
N LEU A 567 12.55 -11.72 1.83
CA LEU A 567 13.38 -12.66 2.62
C LEU A 567 13.59 -13.98 1.86
N ARG A 568 12.51 -14.55 1.26
CA ARG A 568 12.62 -15.74 0.41
C ARG A 568 13.60 -15.54 -0.74
N GLY A 569 13.61 -14.37 -1.36
CA GLY A 569 14.50 -14.01 -2.46
C GLY A 569 15.99 -13.88 -2.06
N ARG A 570 16.33 -13.91 -0.76
CA ARG A 570 17.71 -13.84 -0.28
C ARG A 570 18.46 -15.18 -0.35
N VAL A 571 17.77 -16.28 -0.51
CA VAL A 571 18.34 -17.61 -0.70
C VAL A 571 18.09 -18.12 -2.13
N GLY A 572 18.75 -19.19 -2.54
CA GLY A 572 18.62 -19.76 -3.88
C GLY A 572 19.30 -18.93 -4.97
N ARG A 573 20.46 -18.36 -4.67
CA ARG A 573 21.29 -17.63 -5.63
C ARG A 573 22.49 -18.44 -6.12
N GLY A 574 22.71 -19.61 -5.55
CA GLY A 574 23.67 -20.63 -6.00
C GLY A 574 22.98 -21.76 -6.74
N GLU A 575 23.74 -22.82 -7.03
CA GLU A 575 23.26 -24.01 -7.76
C GLU A 575 22.45 -24.97 -6.85
N ALA A 576 22.64 -24.90 -5.54
CA ALA A 576 21.97 -25.76 -4.57
C ALA A 576 20.48 -25.40 -4.41
N GLN A 577 19.64 -26.43 -4.17
CA GLN A 577 18.23 -26.21 -3.85
C GLN A 577 18.07 -25.42 -2.56
N ALA A 578 17.35 -24.32 -2.62
CA ALA A 578 17.08 -23.50 -1.44
C ALA A 578 15.67 -23.70 -0.88
N TYR A 579 15.54 -23.38 0.41
CA TYR A 579 14.34 -23.56 1.21
C TYR A 579 14.00 -22.31 2.00
N CYS A 580 12.72 -21.94 2.03
CA CYS A 580 12.19 -20.91 2.91
C CYS A 580 11.20 -21.57 3.88
N ILE A 581 11.46 -21.47 5.16
CA ILE A 581 10.67 -22.13 6.21
C ILE A 581 10.07 -21.06 7.10
N LEU A 582 8.74 -21.00 7.11
CA LEU A 582 7.93 -20.01 7.82
C LEU A 582 7.37 -20.66 9.09
N TYR A 583 7.84 -20.21 10.24
CA TYR A 583 7.35 -20.73 11.51
C TYR A 583 6.33 -19.79 12.14
N SER A 584 5.15 -20.30 12.44
CA SER A 584 4.10 -19.63 13.21
C SER A 584 3.17 -20.64 13.87
N ASP A 585 2.80 -20.39 15.12
CA ASP A 585 1.76 -21.14 15.85
C ASP A 585 0.39 -20.42 15.83
N ASN A 586 0.28 -19.31 15.11
CA ASN A 586 -0.96 -18.55 14.99
C ASN A 586 -1.94 -19.26 14.08
N GLN A 587 -3.12 -19.65 14.63
CA GLN A 587 -4.18 -20.39 13.95
C GLN A 587 -5.24 -19.48 13.30
N ASN A 588 -5.05 -18.16 13.29
CA ASN A 588 -5.98 -17.24 12.65
C ASN A 588 -6.08 -17.53 11.14
N GLU A 589 -7.30 -17.60 10.62
CA GLU A 589 -7.58 -17.95 9.21
C GLU A 589 -6.84 -17.06 8.21
N ILE A 590 -6.77 -15.76 8.46
CA ILE A 590 -6.06 -14.80 7.61
C ILE A 590 -4.55 -15.11 7.60
N THR A 591 -3.98 -15.44 8.75
CA THR A 591 -2.56 -15.83 8.86
C THR A 591 -2.29 -17.11 8.08
N GLN A 592 -3.12 -18.13 8.24
CA GLN A 592 -2.97 -19.40 7.52
C GLN A 592 -3.09 -19.20 6.00
N LEU A 593 -4.04 -18.38 5.56
CA LEU A 593 -4.21 -18.03 4.14
C LEU A 593 -2.96 -17.33 3.59
N ARG A 594 -2.39 -16.36 4.33
CA ARG A 594 -1.15 -15.65 3.93
C ARG A 594 0.03 -16.60 3.80
N MET A 595 0.22 -17.51 4.76
CA MET A 595 1.28 -18.53 4.71
C MET A 595 1.10 -19.46 3.51
N LYS A 596 -0.12 -19.90 3.27
CA LYS A 596 -0.48 -20.76 2.12
C LYS A 596 -0.17 -20.07 0.79
N LEU A 597 -0.57 -18.80 0.62
CA LEU A 597 -0.28 -18.03 -0.58
C LEU A 597 1.23 -17.94 -0.85
N LEU A 598 2.06 -17.72 0.19
CA LEU A 598 3.50 -17.65 0.02
C LEU A 598 4.12 -19.01 -0.37
N CYS A 599 3.53 -20.12 0.09
CA CYS A 599 3.96 -21.47 -0.30
C CYS A 599 3.61 -21.80 -1.75
N GLU A 600 2.45 -21.36 -2.23
CA GLU A 600 1.93 -21.69 -3.56
C GLU A 600 2.42 -20.72 -4.66
N ILE A 601 2.58 -19.44 -4.34
CA ILE A 601 2.90 -18.40 -5.32
C ILE A 601 4.40 -18.06 -5.27
N GLN A 602 5.07 -18.20 -6.42
CA GLN A 602 6.46 -17.80 -6.60
C GLN A 602 6.60 -16.38 -7.17
N ASP A 603 5.64 -15.93 -7.96
CA ASP A 603 5.63 -14.61 -8.60
C ASP A 603 5.34 -13.51 -7.58
N GLY A 604 6.29 -12.56 -7.41
CA GLY A 604 6.16 -11.47 -6.46
C GLY A 604 5.09 -10.44 -6.82
N PHE A 605 4.79 -10.25 -8.11
CA PHE A 605 3.71 -9.35 -8.55
C PHE A 605 2.35 -9.92 -8.15
N LEU A 606 2.12 -11.20 -8.44
CA LEU A 606 0.87 -11.88 -8.06
C LEU A 606 0.71 -11.92 -6.54
N LEU A 607 1.81 -12.16 -5.81
CA LEU A 607 1.80 -12.17 -4.35
C LEU A 607 1.45 -10.78 -3.78
N SER A 608 2.00 -9.71 -4.37
CA SER A 608 1.69 -8.32 -3.98
C SER A 608 0.23 -7.96 -4.26
N GLU A 609 -0.34 -8.41 -5.37
CA GLU A 609 -1.78 -8.24 -5.66
C GLU A 609 -2.66 -8.94 -4.62
N LYS A 610 -2.29 -10.17 -4.22
CA LYS A 610 -3.01 -10.92 -3.17
C LYS A 610 -2.85 -10.29 -1.79
N ASP A 611 -1.65 -9.82 -1.44
CA ASP A 611 -1.41 -9.11 -0.16
C ASP A 611 -2.27 -7.85 -0.05
N LEU A 612 -2.36 -7.12 -1.15
CA LEU A 612 -3.15 -5.90 -1.26
C LEU A 612 -4.65 -6.17 -1.04
N ILE A 613 -5.18 -7.24 -1.63
CA ILE A 613 -6.58 -7.66 -1.44
C ILE A 613 -6.85 -8.07 0.02
N LEU A 614 -5.91 -8.78 0.65
CA LEU A 614 -6.08 -9.27 2.01
C LEU A 614 -5.98 -8.19 3.09
N ARG A 615 -5.14 -7.17 2.88
CA ARG A 615 -4.97 -6.07 3.86
C ARG A 615 -6.03 -4.98 3.71
N GLY A 616 -6.59 -4.82 2.51
CA GLY A 616 -7.37 -3.64 2.16
C GLY A 616 -6.49 -2.39 1.93
N SER A 617 -7.07 -1.36 1.32
CA SER A 617 -6.34 -0.13 0.95
C SER A 617 -5.83 0.69 2.14
N GLY A 618 -6.47 0.59 3.30
CA GLY A 618 -6.21 1.46 4.45
C GLY A 618 -4.85 1.25 5.14
N GLU A 619 -4.32 0.03 5.18
CA GLU A 619 -3.03 -0.26 5.81
C GLU A 619 -1.82 -0.09 4.88
N PHE A 620 -2.02 -0.21 3.57
CA PHE A 620 -0.92 -0.13 2.61
C PHE A 620 -0.42 1.30 2.40
N PHE A 621 -1.31 2.28 2.44
CA PHE A 621 -0.98 3.70 2.28
C PHE A 621 -0.52 4.37 3.58
N GLY A 622 -0.17 3.61 4.63
CA GLY A 622 0.27 4.08 5.95
C GLY A 622 -0.02 5.56 6.14
N TYR A 623 -0.90 5.88 7.00
CA TYR A 623 -1.41 7.21 7.33
C TYR A 623 -0.37 8.33 7.21
N HIS A 624 -0.02 9.00 6.24
CA HIS A 624 0.94 10.12 6.10
C HIS A 624 2.08 9.94 5.06
N GLN A 625 1.82 9.35 3.91
CA GLN A 625 2.59 9.86 2.78
C GLN A 625 1.91 11.14 2.30
N HIS A 626 2.49 12.27 2.67
CA HIS A 626 2.03 13.62 2.42
C HIS A 626 1.71 13.81 0.92
N GLY A 627 0.44 13.99 0.59
CA GLY A 627 0.00 14.43 -0.73
C GLY A 627 -1.06 13.61 -1.45
N MET A 628 -1.55 12.48 -0.91
CA MET A 628 -2.72 11.80 -1.48
C MET A 628 -4.02 12.26 -0.80
N PRO A 629 -5.10 12.46 -1.59
CA PRO A 629 -6.40 12.83 -1.05
C PRO A 629 -7.02 11.67 -0.26
N ASP A 630 -7.77 12.01 0.77
CA ASP A 630 -8.66 11.07 1.47
C ASP A 630 -9.77 10.63 0.52
N LEU A 631 -9.71 9.41 0.02
CA LEU A 631 -10.76 8.81 -0.81
C LEU A 631 -11.92 8.40 0.08
N LYS A 632 -13.11 8.93 -0.18
CA LYS A 632 -14.31 8.73 0.65
C LYS A 632 -15.15 7.52 0.20
N ALA A 633 -15.17 7.25 -1.12
CA ALA A 633 -15.94 6.18 -1.73
C ALA A 633 -15.08 5.21 -2.55
N ALA A 634 -14.00 5.68 -3.17
CA ALA A 634 -13.11 4.85 -3.94
C ALA A 634 -12.19 4.00 -3.05
N ASP A 635 -11.97 2.77 -3.47
CA ASP A 635 -10.98 1.86 -2.92
C ASP A 635 -9.99 1.50 -4.04
N ILE A 636 -8.78 2.07 -4.00
CA ILE A 636 -7.78 1.92 -5.09
C ILE A 636 -7.55 0.45 -5.46
N VAL A 637 -7.70 -0.45 -4.51
CA VAL A 637 -7.48 -1.88 -4.71
C VAL A 637 -8.65 -2.56 -5.41
N LYS A 638 -9.86 -2.30 -4.91
CA LYS A 638 -11.08 -2.92 -5.44
C LYS A 638 -11.52 -2.28 -6.75
N ASP A 639 -11.21 -1.00 -6.91
CA ASP A 639 -11.63 -0.19 -8.04
C ASP A 639 -10.50 -0.03 -9.11
N LEU A 640 -9.53 -0.96 -9.18
CA LEU A 640 -8.44 -0.93 -10.18
C LEU A 640 -8.93 -0.76 -11.63
N PRO A 641 -9.95 -1.48 -12.12
CA PRO A 641 -10.47 -1.26 -13.47
C PRO A 641 -11.03 0.16 -13.65
N LEU A 642 -11.74 0.66 -12.64
CA LEU A 642 -12.31 2.01 -12.63
C LEU A 642 -11.22 3.09 -12.63
N LEU A 643 -10.08 2.82 -11.98
CA LEU A 643 -8.91 3.71 -11.97
C LEU A 643 -8.29 3.83 -13.37
N GLU A 644 -8.20 2.73 -14.13
CA GLU A 644 -7.70 2.74 -15.50
C GLU A 644 -8.63 3.52 -16.44
N GLU A 645 -9.95 3.32 -16.29
CA GLU A 645 -10.98 4.09 -17.00
C GLU A 645 -10.85 5.59 -16.68
N ALA A 646 -10.76 5.93 -15.40
CA ALA A 646 -10.63 7.29 -14.92
C ALA A 646 -9.36 7.98 -15.43
N ARG A 647 -8.21 7.26 -15.44
CA ARG A 647 -6.95 7.78 -15.98
C ARG A 647 -7.03 8.10 -17.47
N LYS A 648 -7.62 7.17 -18.26
CA LYS A 648 -7.80 7.37 -19.70
C LYS A 648 -8.68 8.58 -19.99
N GLU A 649 -9.77 8.73 -19.25
CA GLU A 649 -10.68 9.86 -19.42
C GLU A 649 -10.06 11.19 -18.93
N ALA A 650 -9.26 11.17 -17.87
CA ALA A 650 -8.53 12.36 -17.41
C ALA A 650 -7.48 12.80 -18.45
N GLN A 651 -6.75 11.87 -19.06
CA GLN A 651 -5.81 12.17 -20.13
C GLN A 651 -6.52 12.78 -21.34
N ASN A 652 -7.61 12.16 -21.81
CA ASN A 652 -8.42 12.66 -22.91
C ASN A 652 -8.91 14.09 -22.65
N ALA A 653 -9.37 14.39 -21.44
CA ALA A 653 -9.86 15.71 -21.08
C ALA A 653 -8.72 16.77 -21.04
N ILE A 654 -7.54 16.41 -20.52
CA ILE A 654 -6.35 17.26 -20.53
C ILE A 654 -5.89 17.57 -21.96
N ASP A 655 -5.89 16.57 -22.84
CA ASP A 655 -5.50 16.72 -24.26
C ASP A 655 -6.48 17.61 -25.02
N GLN A 656 -7.74 17.63 -24.62
CA GLN A 656 -8.78 18.54 -25.11
C GLN A 656 -8.70 19.96 -24.52
N GLY A 657 -7.74 20.21 -23.60
CA GLY A 657 -7.53 21.52 -23.01
C GLY A 657 -8.50 21.89 -21.88
N VAL A 658 -9.16 20.91 -21.25
CA VAL A 658 -10.06 21.17 -20.11
C VAL A 658 -9.23 21.62 -18.89
N ASP A 659 -9.62 22.74 -18.29
CA ASP A 659 -8.92 23.30 -17.12
C ASP A 659 -9.54 22.78 -15.81
N PHE A 660 -8.78 21.97 -15.09
CA PHE A 660 -9.16 21.40 -13.80
C PHE A 660 -8.59 22.14 -12.59
N ARG A 661 -7.86 23.25 -12.77
CA ARG A 661 -7.13 23.90 -11.67
C ARG A 661 -8.03 24.31 -10.50
N LYS A 662 -9.23 24.80 -10.76
CA LYS A 662 -10.17 25.18 -9.70
C LYS A 662 -10.65 23.98 -8.88
N GLU A 663 -11.03 22.91 -9.55
CA GLU A 663 -11.52 21.69 -8.90
C GLU A 663 -10.40 20.98 -8.11
N LEU A 664 -9.22 20.93 -8.68
CA LEU A 664 -8.04 20.37 -7.99
C LEU A 664 -7.63 21.21 -6.78
N ALA A 665 -7.71 22.56 -6.85
CA ALA A 665 -7.47 23.45 -5.71
C ALA A 665 -8.45 23.20 -4.57
N HIS A 666 -9.70 23.02 -4.93
CA HIS A 666 -10.77 22.74 -3.95
C HIS A 666 -10.54 21.38 -3.24
N ARG A 667 -10.17 20.34 -4.01
CA ARG A 667 -10.03 18.97 -3.48
C ARG A 667 -8.73 18.70 -2.76
N PHE A 668 -7.62 19.28 -3.23
CA PHE A 668 -6.27 18.96 -2.74
C PHE A 668 -5.61 20.11 -1.95
N GLY A 669 -6.26 21.27 -1.89
CA GLY A 669 -5.77 22.44 -1.16
C GLY A 669 -4.55 23.13 -1.79
N GLY A 670 -4.10 24.24 -1.17
CA GLY A 670 -3.00 25.06 -1.67
C GLY A 670 -1.66 24.34 -1.77
N ALA A 671 -1.37 23.39 -0.87
CA ALA A 671 -0.12 22.62 -0.88
C ALA A 671 0.07 21.76 -2.16
N PHE A 672 -1.01 21.36 -2.83
CA PHE A 672 -0.95 20.69 -4.13
C PHE A 672 -0.48 21.66 -5.22
N PHE A 673 -0.95 22.92 -5.17
CA PHE A 673 -0.57 23.97 -6.11
C PHE A 673 0.83 24.54 -5.86
N GLU A 674 1.29 24.57 -4.61
CA GLU A 674 2.69 24.88 -4.30
C GLU A 674 3.60 23.85 -4.97
N LYS A 675 3.29 22.56 -4.89
CA LYS A 675 3.99 21.52 -5.66
C LYS A 675 3.84 21.68 -7.19
N LEU A 676 2.72 22.22 -7.67
CA LEU A 676 2.55 22.63 -9.07
C LEU A 676 3.33 23.91 -9.42
N GLY A 677 3.63 24.77 -8.43
CA GLY A 677 4.29 26.07 -8.58
C GLY A 677 5.80 26.07 -8.29
N GLU A 678 6.29 25.17 -7.45
CA GLU A 678 7.66 25.14 -6.96
C GLU A 678 8.65 24.30 -7.80
N ASN A 679 8.25 23.81 -8.96
CA ASN A 679 9.17 23.09 -9.87
C ASN A 679 9.44 23.89 -11.14
#